data_af062f3a6ba6979cc7ed349c1edb08fa
#
_entry.id   af062f3a6ba6979cc7ed349c1edb08fa
#
_cell.length_a   1.000
_cell.length_b   1.000
_cell.length_c   1.000
_cell.angle_alpha   90.00
_cell.angle_beta   90.00
_cell.angle_gamma   90.00
#
_symmetry.space_group_name_H-M   'P 1'
#
loop_
_entity.id
_entity.type
_entity.pdbx_description
1 polymer ?
#
loop_
_entity_poly.entity_id
_entity_poly.type
_entity_poly.pdbx_seq_one_letter_code
_entity_poly.pdbx_strand_id
1 'polypeptide(L)'
;MSVNPRYKVLFDPVKIGPKTAKNRFYQVPHAMGAGNDMPNTRAAQRGIKAEGGWSVINTGYCSIHPSSDDRPLPFARLWNDKDIASHVPMVDAVHEHDALAGIEFFHGGAYAANRHTRMPPISPSGIQEKVSELVDMHLTAPKIMDKRDIKNLIQWHLDATERAIQAGFDIIYCYAGMGFLPYHFLHPTFNNRSDEYGGSLENRSRLMRELITEMKAVAGDKAAIAVRISTDELLSFKSESSESEAHEFFELNGELPDLWDIKLSKWSKETPSGRFAEPGHMEPYNGFVKKLTKKPVVGVGWFTSPDIMSSQINNGVLDMIGSARASIADPFLPNKIAEGREDDIRECIGCNICASCYNQGIPVRCTQNPSMGEEWRRGWHPEKIKTKSSDNSVLVIGGGPAGLEATLSLARRGYSVAIADSEKELGGRINKESMLPGMSSYKRVTDYRVSQINQLDNVDIYLDNTLNPDDVLELGFDHVVTATGSSWQPSIMDEKTAPVAVPKTNSIFTPEDVFKGCQLKSSVMIFDFDYYYMGGLMAEYIKDLGHEVTIITPFEKVSPWSFNSNEVEEIKLRLLEKDIKVITEHRIIEIEESSVRVNHQITNKQTDINRGSLVLVGHRKQNDSLYNALKSNQEALKESGIKTLQNIGDSNAPGAVVHAVYAGHLYANTFDQEDDISSEDFKLEYPVIQ
;
A
#
# COMPACT_ATOMS: atom_id res chain seq x y z
N MET A 1 -18.68 18.41 19.83
CA MET A 1 -17.46 19.17 20.20
C MET A 1 -17.08 20.06 19.03
N SER A 2 -16.45 21.22 19.23
CA SER A 2 -16.00 22.08 18.12
C SER A 2 -14.67 21.55 17.61
N VAL A 3 -14.48 21.55 16.28
CA VAL A 3 -13.20 21.23 15.63
C VAL A 3 -12.05 22.03 16.28
N ASN A 4 -10.92 21.39 16.52
CA ASN A 4 -9.71 22.07 17.03
C ASN A 4 -9.38 23.26 16.11
N PRO A 5 -9.25 24.50 16.63
CA PRO A 5 -8.98 25.70 15.82
C PRO A 5 -7.78 25.56 14.87
N ARG A 6 -6.75 24.77 15.24
CA ARG A 6 -5.56 24.49 14.40
C ARG A 6 -5.91 23.81 13.09
N TYR A 7 -6.95 22.98 13.09
CA TYR A 7 -7.34 22.14 11.95
C TYR A 7 -8.61 22.61 11.26
N LYS A 8 -9.23 23.71 11.74
CA LYS A 8 -10.47 24.25 11.21
C LYS A 8 -10.43 24.46 9.68
N VAL A 9 -9.30 24.93 9.17
CA VAL A 9 -9.11 25.17 7.73
C VAL A 9 -9.34 23.92 6.88
N LEU A 10 -9.12 22.72 7.42
CA LEU A 10 -9.33 21.45 6.71
C LEU A 10 -10.82 21.17 6.44
N PHE A 11 -11.71 21.83 7.17
CA PHE A 11 -13.17 21.65 7.09
C PHE A 11 -13.88 22.76 6.31
N ASP A 12 -13.14 23.72 5.75
CA ASP A 12 -13.72 24.72 4.87
C ASP A 12 -14.15 24.06 3.54
N PRO A 13 -15.33 24.41 3.00
CA PRO A 13 -15.79 23.87 1.73
C PRO A 13 -14.93 24.40 0.57
N VAL A 14 -14.82 23.61 -0.50
CA VAL A 14 -14.07 23.95 -1.72
C VAL A 14 -14.98 23.82 -2.93
N LYS A 15 -15.05 24.88 -3.74
CA LYS A 15 -15.80 24.86 -5.00
C LYS A 15 -14.96 24.25 -6.13
N ILE A 16 -15.50 23.24 -6.81
CA ILE A 16 -14.90 22.52 -7.93
C ILE A 16 -15.85 22.61 -9.13
N GLY A 17 -15.65 23.59 -10.00
CA GLY A 17 -16.58 23.84 -11.10
C GLY A 17 -18.02 24.05 -10.60
N PRO A 18 -19.01 23.26 -11.09
CA PRO A 18 -20.40 23.35 -10.64
C PRO A 18 -20.65 22.68 -9.26
N LYS A 19 -19.71 21.91 -8.75
CA LYS A 19 -19.84 21.14 -7.50
C LYS A 19 -19.15 21.83 -6.31
N THR A 20 -19.50 21.44 -5.10
CA THR A 20 -18.85 21.93 -3.87
C THR A 20 -18.54 20.76 -2.96
N ALA A 21 -17.25 20.54 -2.67
CA ALA A 21 -16.80 19.60 -1.66
C ALA A 21 -17.02 20.18 -0.26
N LYS A 22 -17.55 19.38 0.67
CA LYS A 22 -17.93 19.83 2.03
C LYS A 22 -16.74 20.16 2.94
N ASN A 23 -15.55 19.68 2.60
CA ASN A 23 -14.28 19.94 3.30
C ASN A 23 -13.11 19.73 2.34
N ARG A 24 -11.86 19.83 2.84
CA ARG A 24 -10.63 19.73 2.04
C ARG A 24 -10.02 18.34 1.98
N PHE A 25 -10.66 17.31 2.52
CA PHE A 25 -10.18 15.93 2.44
C PHE A 25 -10.62 15.27 1.13
N TYR A 26 -9.65 14.89 0.33
CA TYR A 26 -9.86 14.39 -1.03
C TYR A 26 -9.24 12.99 -1.19
N GLN A 27 -10.07 11.96 -1.33
CA GLN A 27 -9.55 10.64 -1.68
C GLN A 27 -9.24 10.63 -3.17
N VAL A 28 -7.94 10.74 -3.52
CA VAL A 28 -7.50 10.76 -4.92
C VAL A 28 -7.74 9.42 -5.61
N PRO A 29 -7.88 9.40 -6.95
CA PRO A 29 -7.98 8.15 -7.69
C PRO A 29 -6.84 7.21 -7.33
N HIS A 30 -7.19 5.97 -6.96
CA HIS A 30 -6.22 4.88 -6.75
C HIS A 30 -6.87 3.53 -7.02
N ALA A 31 -6.10 2.66 -7.66
CA ALA A 31 -6.52 1.29 -7.88
C ALA A 31 -6.75 0.55 -6.54
N MET A 32 -7.73 -0.33 -6.51
CA MET A 32 -8.12 -1.05 -5.30
C MET A 32 -8.23 -2.57 -5.50
N GLY A 33 -7.82 -3.07 -6.67
CA GLY A 33 -7.87 -4.49 -6.98
C GLY A 33 -9.28 -5.05 -7.20
N ALA A 34 -10.26 -4.18 -7.48
CA ALA A 34 -11.61 -4.55 -7.81
C ALA A 34 -12.07 -3.75 -9.05
N GLY A 35 -12.43 -4.45 -10.12
CA GLY A 35 -12.91 -3.88 -11.38
C GLY A 35 -14.45 -3.89 -11.48
N ASN A 36 -14.96 -3.94 -12.71
CA ASN A 36 -16.40 -4.05 -12.97
C ASN A 36 -17.01 -5.40 -12.53
N ASP A 37 -16.18 -6.39 -12.30
CA ASP A 37 -16.53 -7.72 -11.81
C ASP A 37 -16.74 -7.78 -10.30
N MET A 38 -16.36 -6.72 -9.57
CA MET A 38 -16.51 -6.61 -8.11
C MET A 38 -17.18 -5.28 -7.71
N PRO A 39 -18.39 -4.97 -8.20
CA PRO A 39 -19.04 -3.67 -7.94
C PRO A 39 -19.40 -3.46 -6.47
N ASN A 40 -19.83 -4.50 -5.74
CA ASN A 40 -20.20 -4.39 -4.33
C ASN A 40 -18.97 -4.23 -3.42
N THR A 41 -17.89 -4.98 -3.70
CA THR A 41 -16.59 -4.79 -3.01
C THR A 41 -16.09 -3.36 -3.18
N ARG A 42 -16.17 -2.81 -4.40
CA ARG A 42 -15.81 -1.43 -4.70
C ARG A 42 -16.70 -0.44 -3.97
N ALA A 43 -18.01 -0.64 -3.97
CA ALA A 43 -18.97 0.22 -3.29
C ALA A 43 -18.70 0.26 -1.78
N ALA A 44 -18.53 -0.88 -1.13
CA ALA A 44 -18.26 -0.95 0.31
C ALA A 44 -16.96 -0.24 0.70
N GLN A 45 -15.87 -0.50 -0.04
CA GLN A 45 -14.58 0.13 0.24
C GLN A 45 -14.58 1.65 0.02
N ARG A 46 -15.40 2.16 -0.91
CA ARG A 46 -15.49 3.60 -1.18
C ARG A 46 -16.51 4.27 -0.25
N GLY A 47 -17.64 3.62 0.01
CA GLY A 47 -18.66 4.11 0.93
C GLY A 47 -18.14 4.31 2.34
N ILE A 48 -17.34 3.38 2.87
CA ILE A 48 -16.74 3.49 4.21
C ILE A 48 -15.86 4.74 4.38
N LYS A 49 -15.21 5.21 3.31
CA LYS A 49 -14.42 6.44 3.33
C LYS A 49 -15.32 7.68 3.33
N ALA A 50 -16.42 7.65 2.56
CA ALA A 50 -17.42 8.71 2.57
C ALA A 50 -18.07 8.84 3.95
N GLU A 51 -18.44 7.71 4.61
CA GLU A 51 -18.90 7.65 6.00
C GLU A 51 -17.88 8.26 6.95
N GLY A 52 -16.59 8.01 6.73
CA GLY A 52 -15.47 8.52 7.51
C GLY A 52 -15.16 10.01 7.32
N GLY A 53 -15.93 10.72 6.48
CA GLY A 53 -15.88 12.18 6.35
C GLY A 53 -15.07 12.72 5.18
N TRP A 54 -14.53 11.88 4.28
CA TRP A 54 -13.88 12.35 3.05
C TRP A 54 -14.92 13.00 2.14
N SER A 55 -14.62 14.19 1.63
CA SER A 55 -15.58 14.99 0.84
C SER A 55 -15.67 14.57 -0.62
N VAL A 56 -14.61 13.99 -1.16
CA VAL A 56 -14.56 13.48 -2.54
C VAL A 56 -13.98 12.07 -2.51
N ILE A 57 -14.67 11.16 -3.19
CA ILE A 57 -14.28 9.75 -3.29
C ILE A 57 -14.18 9.35 -4.76
N ASN A 58 -12.99 8.95 -5.18
CA ASN A 58 -12.76 8.61 -6.57
C ASN A 58 -12.65 7.09 -6.79
N THR A 59 -12.90 6.66 -8.03
CA THR A 59 -12.51 5.33 -8.50
C THR A 59 -10.98 5.17 -8.53
N GLY A 60 -10.46 4.03 -8.97
CA GLY A 60 -9.16 3.97 -9.62
C GLY A 60 -9.31 4.35 -11.09
N TYR A 61 -8.25 4.16 -11.87
CA TYR A 61 -8.33 4.40 -13.31
C TYR A 61 -9.43 3.54 -13.96
N CYS A 62 -10.15 4.16 -14.90
CA CYS A 62 -11.27 3.58 -15.61
C CYS A 62 -11.02 3.63 -17.12
N SER A 63 -10.82 2.47 -17.74
CA SER A 63 -10.62 2.39 -19.19
C SER A 63 -11.89 2.78 -19.93
N ILE A 64 -11.75 3.68 -20.94
CA ILE A 64 -12.87 4.22 -21.71
C ILE A 64 -13.07 3.56 -23.08
N HIS A 65 -12.11 2.71 -23.53
CA HIS A 65 -12.19 2.03 -24.81
C HIS A 65 -11.43 0.68 -24.80
N PRO A 66 -11.88 -0.34 -25.55
CA PRO A 66 -11.22 -1.66 -25.62
C PRO A 66 -9.76 -1.65 -26.08
N SER A 67 -9.28 -0.58 -26.75
CA SER A 67 -7.85 -0.42 -27.10
C SER A 67 -6.98 -0.01 -25.89
N SER A 68 -7.57 0.09 -24.73
CA SER A 68 -6.89 0.31 -23.44
C SER A 68 -7.31 -0.77 -22.44
N ASP A 69 -6.92 -2.00 -22.73
CA ASP A 69 -7.24 -3.20 -21.92
C ASP A 69 -6.03 -3.61 -21.09
N ASP A 70 -6.13 -3.48 -19.79
CA ASP A 70 -5.02 -3.68 -18.83
C ASP A 70 -5.02 -5.07 -18.18
N ARG A 71 -5.92 -5.97 -18.61
CA ARG A 71 -5.96 -7.34 -18.09
C ARG A 71 -4.63 -8.07 -18.27
N PRO A 72 -4.18 -8.86 -17.27
CA PRO A 72 -4.98 -9.46 -16.20
C PRO A 72 -5.19 -8.59 -14.95
N LEU A 73 -4.64 -7.38 -14.86
CA LEU A 73 -4.87 -6.52 -13.70
C LEU A 73 -6.36 -6.17 -13.58
N PRO A 74 -6.92 -6.12 -12.37
CA PRO A 74 -8.29 -5.70 -12.15
C PRO A 74 -8.42 -4.17 -12.30
N PHE A 75 -9.21 -3.71 -13.24
CA PHE A 75 -9.46 -2.30 -13.51
C PHE A 75 -10.94 -2.03 -13.79
N ALA A 76 -11.36 -0.78 -13.57
CA ALA A 76 -12.68 -0.33 -13.97
C ALA A 76 -12.70 -0.04 -15.48
N ARG A 77 -13.86 -0.23 -16.12
CA ARG A 77 -14.08 0.12 -17.51
C ARG A 77 -15.44 0.81 -17.69
N LEU A 78 -15.54 1.65 -18.71
CA LEU A 78 -16.76 2.33 -19.13
C LEU A 78 -16.83 2.35 -20.68
N TRP A 79 -16.65 1.18 -21.30
CA TRP A 79 -16.54 1.02 -22.75
C TRP A 79 -17.88 1.19 -23.48
N ASN A 80 -18.95 0.81 -22.81
CA ASN A 80 -20.32 0.87 -23.36
C ASN A 80 -21.34 1.05 -22.23
N ASP A 81 -22.63 1.22 -22.59
CA ASP A 81 -23.71 1.53 -21.65
C ASP A 81 -23.97 0.42 -20.62
N LYS A 82 -23.63 -0.85 -20.93
CA LYS A 82 -23.76 -1.96 -19.97
C LYS A 82 -22.82 -1.81 -18.78
N ASP A 83 -21.70 -1.14 -18.96
CA ASP A 83 -20.74 -0.91 -17.87
C ASP A 83 -21.25 0.09 -16.82
N ILE A 84 -22.24 0.94 -17.14
CA ILE A 84 -22.83 1.94 -16.23
C ILE A 84 -23.33 1.26 -14.95
N ALA A 85 -24.05 0.16 -15.06
CA ALA A 85 -24.65 -0.53 -13.93
C ALA A 85 -23.61 -0.98 -12.88
N SER A 86 -22.37 -1.24 -13.27
CA SER A 86 -21.32 -1.63 -12.32
C SER A 86 -20.79 -0.47 -11.48
N HIS A 87 -21.02 0.79 -11.90
CA HIS A 87 -20.55 1.98 -11.22
C HIS A 87 -21.58 2.56 -10.23
N VAL A 88 -22.87 2.39 -10.52
CA VAL A 88 -23.98 2.93 -9.70
C VAL A 88 -23.85 2.56 -8.21
N PRO A 89 -23.58 1.30 -7.80
CA PRO A 89 -23.46 0.97 -6.38
C PRO A 89 -22.41 1.78 -5.62
N MET A 90 -21.29 2.12 -6.28
CA MET A 90 -20.27 2.95 -5.67
C MET A 90 -20.73 4.41 -5.53
N VAL A 91 -21.38 4.96 -6.56
CA VAL A 91 -21.89 6.33 -6.53
C VAL A 91 -22.94 6.48 -5.42
N ASP A 92 -23.88 5.56 -5.34
CA ASP A 92 -24.92 5.55 -4.30
C ASP A 92 -24.31 5.49 -2.89
N ALA A 93 -23.35 4.58 -2.67
CA ALA A 93 -22.67 4.43 -1.38
C ALA A 93 -21.86 5.69 -0.97
N VAL A 94 -21.37 6.46 -1.94
CA VAL A 94 -20.67 7.73 -1.68
C VAL A 94 -21.66 8.85 -1.38
N HIS A 95 -22.74 8.95 -2.15
CA HIS A 95 -23.76 9.97 -2.00
C HIS A 95 -24.57 9.81 -0.71
N GLU A 96 -24.73 8.60 -0.17
CA GLU A 96 -25.37 8.33 1.13
C GLU A 96 -24.75 9.16 2.27
N HIS A 97 -23.49 9.59 2.11
CA HIS A 97 -22.74 10.36 3.10
C HIS A 97 -22.42 11.80 2.66
N ASP A 98 -23.19 12.39 1.75
CA ASP A 98 -22.98 13.76 1.24
C ASP A 98 -21.56 14.01 0.72
N ALA A 99 -20.91 13.01 0.14
CA ALA A 99 -19.62 13.12 -0.52
C ALA A 99 -19.79 13.12 -2.04
N LEU A 100 -18.83 13.72 -2.77
CA LEU A 100 -18.82 13.74 -4.21
C LEU A 100 -18.15 12.47 -4.76
N ALA A 101 -18.76 11.85 -5.77
CA ALA A 101 -18.22 10.68 -6.46
C ALA A 101 -17.44 11.10 -7.71
N GLY A 102 -16.18 10.63 -7.83
CA GLY A 102 -15.32 10.92 -8.98
C GLY A 102 -14.92 9.66 -9.76
N ILE A 103 -14.71 9.82 -11.08
CA ILE A 103 -14.23 8.77 -11.98
C ILE A 103 -13.03 9.25 -12.79
N GLU A 104 -11.97 8.41 -12.85
CA GLU A 104 -10.73 8.73 -13.55
C GLU A 104 -10.65 8.03 -14.90
N PHE A 105 -10.87 8.77 -16.00
CA PHE A 105 -10.77 8.24 -17.35
C PHE A 105 -9.34 7.97 -17.75
N PHE A 106 -9.11 6.82 -18.33
CA PHE A 106 -7.81 6.30 -18.66
C PHE A 106 -7.77 5.73 -20.08
N HIS A 107 -6.71 6.07 -20.80
CA HIS A 107 -6.29 5.37 -22.00
C HIS A 107 -4.77 5.14 -21.96
N GLY A 108 -4.35 3.90 -21.86
CA GLY A 108 -2.94 3.53 -21.68
C GLY A 108 -2.02 3.91 -22.84
N GLY A 109 -2.59 4.11 -24.04
CA GLY A 109 -1.77 4.46 -25.19
C GLY A 109 -0.74 3.40 -25.54
N ALA A 110 0.55 3.78 -25.58
CA ALA A 110 1.66 2.85 -25.78
C ALA A 110 1.83 1.84 -24.63
N TYR A 111 1.33 2.18 -23.43
CA TYR A 111 1.34 1.28 -22.26
C TYR A 111 0.20 0.26 -22.25
N ALA A 112 -0.83 0.41 -23.08
CA ALA A 112 -1.95 -0.51 -23.08
C ALA A 112 -1.50 -1.94 -23.46
N ALA A 113 -1.63 -2.85 -22.50
CA ALA A 113 -1.19 -4.24 -22.71
C ALA A 113 -2.03 -4.97 -23.76
N ASN A 114 -3.33 -4.68 -23.82
CA ASN A 114 -4.29 -5.22 -24.79
C ASN A 114 -4.22 -6.74 -25.00
N ARG A 115 -3.74 -7.48 -23.98
CA ARG A 115 -3.50 -8.94 -24.09
C ARG A 115 -4.78 -9.71 -24.38
N HIS A 116 -5.91 -9.24 -23.86
CA HIS A 116 -7.20 -9.90 -24.06
C HIS A 116 -7.91 -9.40 -25.32
N THR A 117 -7.98 -8.09 -25.54
CA THR A 117 -8.63 -7.52 -26.73
C THR A 117 -7.80 -7.69 -27.99
N ARG A 118 -6.48 -7.87 -27.86
CA ARG A 118 -5.50 -8.00 -28.98
C ARG A 118 -5.46 -6.80 -29.92
N MET A 119 -5.99 -5.66 -29.50
CA MET A 119 -5.91 -4.41 -30.28
C MET A 119 -4.46 -3.87 -30.22
N PRO A 120 -3.92 -3.29 -31.30
CA PRO A 120 -2.60 -2.68 -31.23
C PRO A 120 -2.65 -1.49 -30.26
N PRO A 121 -1.61 -1.27 -29.45
CA PRO A 121 -1.46 -0.03 -28.68
C PRO A 121 -1.35 1.15 -29.66
N ILE A 122 -1.68 2.36 -29.23
CA ILE A 122 -1.63 3.58 -30.04
C ILE A 122 -0.79 4.64 -29.35
N SER A 123 -0.08 5.47 -30.13
CA SER A 123 0.71 6.57 -29.59
C SER A 123 0.85 7.72 -30.59
N PRO A 124 1.26 8.92 -30.18
CA PRO A 124 1.45 10.05 -31.08
C PRO A 124 2.52 9.78 -32.16
N SER A 125 3.55 9.00 -31.86
CA SER A 125 4.74 8.89 -32.73
C SER A 125 5.27 7.44 -32.91
N GLY A 126 4.55 6.44 -32.46
CA GLY A 126 4.96 5.03 -32.58
C GLY A 126 6.17 4.65 -31.72
N ILE A 127 6.57 5.51 -30.79
CA ILE A 127 7.67 5.24 -29.87
C ILE A 127 7.18 4.21 -28.87
N GLN A 128 7.92 3.09 -28.80
CA GLN A 128 7.67 2.03 -27.85
C GLN A 128 8.32 2.42 -26.53
N GLU A 129 7.53 2.49 -25.49
CA GLU A 129 8.01 2.71 -24.14
C GLU A 129 8.11 1.38 -23.39
N LYS A 130 9.03 1.35 -22.41
CA LYS A 130 9.06 0.27 -21.44
C LYS A 130 7.76 0.36 -20.64
N VAL A 131 6.85 -0.57 -20.87
CA VAL A 131 5.60 -0.65 -20.15
C VAL A 131 5.89 -0.66 -18.64
N SER A 132 4.95 -0.18 -17.85
CA SER A 132 5.09 0.00 -16.41
C SER A 132 5.92 -1.09 -15.73
N GLU A 133 6.49 -0.79 -14.60
CA GLU A 133 7.25 -1.71 -13.73
C GLU A 133 6.54 -3.08 -13.53
N LEU A 134 5.24 -3.16 -13.86
CA LEU A 134 4.36 -4.31 -13.63
C LEU A 134 4.10 -5.21 -14.84
N VAL A 135 4.33 -4.73 -16.05
CA VAL A 135 4.00 -5.48 -17.27
C VAL A 135 5.22 -5.51 -18.16
N ASP A 136 5.81 -6.68 -18.31
CA ASP A 136 6.90 -6.90 -19.25
C ASP A 136 6.52 -6.48 -20.67
N MET A 137 7.53 -6.02 -21.38
CA MET A 137 7.49 -5.39 -22.71
C MET A 137 6.40 -5.93 -23.64
N HIS A 138 5.71 -5.01 -24.31
CA HIS A 138 4.91 -5.35 -25.48
C HIS A 138 5.80 -5.85 -26.61
N LEU A 139 5.39 -6.96 -27.22
CA LEU A 139 6.01 -7.43 -28.45
C LEU A 139 5.54 -6.66 -29.69
N THR A 140 4.49 -5.81 -29.52
CA THR A 140 3.87 -5.05 -30.61
C THR A 140 4.20 -3.57 -30.46
N ALA A 141 4.81 -2.97 -31.47
CA ALA A 141 5.01 -1.53 -31.52
C ALA A 141 3.68 -0.78 -31.61
N PRO A 142 3.55 0.39 -30.98
CA PRO A 142 2.33 1.19 -31.06
C PRO A 142 2.06 1.67 -32.49
N LYS A 143 0.80 1.63 -32.90
CA LYS A 143 0.33 2.30 -34.12
C LYS A 143 0.50 3.81 -33.95
N ILE A 144 1.10 4.49 -34.93
CA ILE A 144 1.14 5.96 -34.99
C ILE A 144 -0.27 6.49 -35.27
N MET A 145 -0.76 7.36 -34.39
CA MET A 145 -2.09 7.95 -34.53
C MET A 145 -2.14 8.95 -35.67
N ASP A 146 -3.11 8.79 -36.55
CA ASP A 146 -3.50 9.83 -37.52
C ASP A 146 -4.57 10.78 -36.92
N LYS A 147 -5.01 11.77 -37.71
CA LYS A 147 -6.03 12.74 -37.26
C LYS A 147 -7.40 12.10 -37.00
N ARG A 148 -7.70 10.96 -37.62
CA ARG A 148 -8.93 10.21 -37.38
C ARG A 148 -8.85 9.50 -36.03
N ASP A 149 -7.71 8.93 -35.70
CA ASP A 149 -7.49 8.31 -34.39
C ASP A 149 -7.62 9.35 -33.26
N ILE A 150 -7.08 10.57 -33.46
CA ILE A 150 -7.24 11.67 -32.49
C ILE A 150 -8.72 12.04 -32.31
N LYS A 151 -9.48 12.19 -33.40
CA LYS A 151 -10.92 12.45 -33.33
C LYS A 151 -11.67 11.32 -32.62
N ASN A 152 -11.30 10.07 -32.88
CA ASN A 152 -11.91 8.93 -32.20
C ASN A 152 -11.60 8.97 -30.69
N LEU A 153 -10.37 9.29 -30.30
CA LEU A 153 -9.99 9.41 -28.89
C LEU A 153 -10.82 10.49 -28.17
N ILE A 154 -11.01 11.64 -28.80
CA ILE A 154 -11.89 12.69 -28.27
C ILE A 154 -13.31 12.12 -28.11
N GLN A 155 -13.87 11.49 -29.16
CA GLN A 155 -15.21 10.93 -29.09
C GLN A 155 -15.36 9.87 -27.97
N TRP A 156 -14.37 9.00 -27.76
CA TRP A 156 -14.40 8.03 -26.66
C TRP A 156 -14.47 8.69 -25.28
N HIS A 157 -13.78 9.83 -25.10
CA HIS A 157 -13.89 10.61 -23.87
C HIS A 157 -15.27 11.24 -23.71
N LEU A 158 -15.89 11.74 -24.80
CA LEU A 158 -17.23 12.31 -24.75
C LEU A 158 -18.28 11.26 -24.42
N ASP A 159 -18.25 10.12 -25.11
CA ASP A 159 -19.16 8.99 -24.85
C ASP A 159 -19.02 8.48 -23.39
N ALA A 160 -17.78 8.38 -22.88
CA ALA A 160 -17.54 8.02 -21.51
C ALA A 160 -18.02 9.08 -20.52
N THR A 161 -17.91 10.38 -20.88
CA THR A 161 -18.45 11.49 -20.07
C THR A 161 -19.96 11.40 -19.92
N GLU A 162 -20.69 11.13 -21.02
CA GLU A 162 -22.14 10.92 -20.97
C GLU A 162 -22.53 9.73 -20.07
N ARG A 163 -21.80 8.59 -20.20
CA ARG A 163 -22.03 7.41 -19.35
C ARG A 163 -21.71 7.66 -17.88
N ALA A 164 -20.64 8.42 -17.58
CA ALA A 164 -20.29 8.79 -16.21
C ALA A 164 -21.38 9.67 -15.57
N ILE A 165 -21.94 10.62 -16.31
CA ILE A 165 -23.07 11.45 -15.87
C ILE A 165 -24.31 10.55 -15.62
N GLN A 166 -24.60 9.60 -16.51
CA GLN A 166 -25.71 8.65 -16.32
C GLN A 166 -25.51 7.77 -15.09
N ALA A 167 -24.26 7.41 -14.76
CA ALA A 167 -23.93 6.67 -13.53
C ALA A 167 -24.02 7.54 -12.27
N GLY A 168 -24.11 8.88 -12.40
CA GLY A 168 -24.25 9.83 -11.30
C GLY A 168 -22.95 10.43 -10.77
N PHE A 169 -21.83 10.31 -11.48
CA PHE A 169 -20.55 10.90 -11.06
C PHE A 169 -20.57 12.44 -11.07
N ASP A 170 -19.98 13.05 -10.05
CA ASP A 170 -19.86 14.49 -9.85
C ASP A 170 -18.57 15.09 -10.42
N ILE A 171 -17.49 14.29 -10.48
CA ILE A 171 -16.18 14.71 -10.95
C ILE A 171 -15.67 13.68 -11.97
N ILE A 172 -15.25 14.16 -13.13
CA ILE A 172 -14.74 13.33 -14.22
C ILE A 172 -13.33 13.78 -14.55
N TYR A 173 -12.38 12.86 -14.51
CA TYR A 173 -10.98 13.15 -14.73
C TYR A 173 -10.55 12.87 -16.18
N CYS A 174 -9.75 13.77 -16.73
CA CYS A 174 -8.84 13.49 -17.82
C CYS A 174 -7.47 13.14 -17.23
N TYR A 175 -6.98 11.91 -17.44
CA TYR A 175 -5.74 11.44 -16.86
C TYR A 175 -4.56 11.67 -17.81
N ALA A 176 -3.72 12.65 -17.51
CA ALA A 176 -2.53 13.03 -18.25
C ALA A 176 -1.26 12.83 -17.43
N GLY A 177 -0.97 11.58 -17.07
CA GLY A 177 0.21 11.22 -16.27
C GLY A 177 0.68 9.79 -16.50
N MET A 178 1.78 9.39 -15.90
CA MET A 178 2.36 8.05 -15.95
C MET A 178 2.60 7.49 -17.37
N GLY A 179 2.86 8.34 -18.37
CA GLY A 179 3.03 7.87 -19.74
C GLY A 179 1.73 7.43 -20.44
N PHE A 180 0.55 7.79 -19.92
CA PHE A 180 -0.73 7.51 -20.57
C PHE A 180 -1.00 8.44 -21.75
N LEU A 181 -1.94 8.08 -22.60
CA LEU A 181 -2.06 8.66 -23.93
C LEU A 181 -2.14 10.20 -23.98
N PRO A 182 -2.92 10.91 -23.16
CA PRO A 182 -2.92 12.38 -23.17
C PRO A 182 -1.55 12.97 -22.78
N TYR A 183 -0.83 12.33 -21.86
CA TYR A 183 0.51 12.75 -21.44
C TYR A 183 1.57 12.51 -22.54
N HIS A 184 1.45 11.42 -23.30
CA HIS A 184 2.34 11.16 -24.44
C HIS A 184 2.32 12.27 -25.49
N PHE A 185 1.16 12.89 -25.72
CA PHE A 185 1.08 14.06 -26.61
C PHE A 185 1.81 15.26 -26.05
N LEU A 186 1.75 15.46 -24.73
CA LEU A 186 2.40 16.58 -24.07
C LEU A 186 3.91 16.43 -23.98
N HIS A 187 4.43 15.21 -23.81
CA HIS A 187 5.81 14.93 -23.51
C HIS A 187 6.71 15.02 -24.78
N PRO A 188 7.77 15.88 -24.80
CA PRO A 188 8.55 16.13 -26.01
C PRO A 188 9.32 14.90 -26.53
N THR A 189 9.68 13.97 -25.65
CA THR A 189 10.40 12.74 -26.05
C THR A 189 9.49 11.74 -26.77
N PHE A 190 8.21 11.69 -26.41
CA PHE A 190 7.25 10.73 -26.97
C PHE A 190 6.43 11.29 -28.12
N ASN A 191 6.47 12.61 -28.34
CA ASN A 191 5.74 13.28 -29.39
C ASN A 191 6.70 13.99 -30.36
N ASN A 192 7.05 13.32 -31.45
CA ASN A 192 7.86 13.87 -32.54
C ASN A 192 7.02 14.26 -33.78
N ARG A 193 5.70 14.54 -33.59
CA ARG A 193 4.80 14.93 -34.68
C ARG A 193 5.21 16.29 -35.25
N SER A 194 4.99 16.45 -36.57
CA SER A 194 5.22 17.71 -37.30
C SER A 194 3.93 18.47 -37.65
N ASP A 195 2.77 17.96 -37.22
CA ASP A 195 1.48 18.62 -37.39
C ASP A 195 1.12 19.49 -36.17
N GLU A 196 -0.11 20.03 -36.15
CA GLU A 196 -0.61 20.91 -35.08
C GLU A 196 -0.70 20.28 -33.69
N TYR A 197 -0.40 18.99 -33.53
CA TYR A 197 -0.34 18.27 -32.25
C TYR A 197 1.09 17.99 -31.79
N GLY A 198 2.11 18.52 -32.49
CA GLY A 198 3.53 18.31 -32.16
C GLY A 198 4.37 19.58 -32.25
N GLY A 199 5.64 19.50 -31.84
CA GLY A 199 6.57 20.63 -31.83
C GLY A 199 6.47 21.48 -30.56
N SER A 200 5.92 22.68 -30.63
CA SER A 200 5.83 23.60 -29.47
C SER A 200 4.95 23.02 -28.36
N LEU A 201 5.18 23.48 -27.10
CA LEU A 201 4.38 23.08 -25.97
C LEU A 201 2.88 23.40 -26.17
N GLU A 202 2.58 24.53 -26.81
CA GLU A 202 1.21 24.90 -27.17
C GLU A 202 0.55 23.86 -28.08
N ASN A 203 1.26 23.36 -29.09
CA ASN A 203 0.76 22.32 -29.98
C ASN A 203 0.66 20.96 -29.27
N ARG A 204 1.66 20.59 -28.49
CA ARG A 204 1.66 19.34 -27.71
C ARG A 204 0.55 19.29 -26.67
N SER A 205 0.15 20.45 -26.10
CA SER A 205 -0.97 20.57 -25.17
C SER A 205 -2.35 20.65 -25.85
N ARG A 206 -2.42 20.77 -27.18
CA ARG A 206 -3.67 20.93 -27.94
C ARG A 206 -4.68 19.82 -27.66
N LEU A 207 -4.26 18.55 -27.74
CA LEU A 207 -5.17 17.42 -27.49
C LEU A 207 -5.82 17.54 -26.10
N MET A 208 -5.05 17.86 -25.07
CA MET A 208 -5.61 18.00 -23.73
C MET A 208 -6.56 19.17 -23.60
N ARG A 209 -6.26 20.31 -24.25
CA ARG A 209 -7.18 21.46 -24.32
C ARG A 209 -8.51 21.09 -24.99
N GLU A 210 -8.45 20.37 -26.11
CA GLU A 210 -9.64 19.90 -26.82
C GLU A 210 -10.44 18.94 -25.96
N LEU A 211 -9.79 17.94 -25.33
CA LEU A 211 -10.46 17.00 -24.42
C LEU A 211 -11.17 17.72 -23.27
N ILE A 212 -10.49 18.62 -22.57
CA ILE A 212 -11.08 19.34 -21.43
C ILE A 212 -12.27 20.20 -21.91
N THR A 213 -12.09 20.91 -23.01
CA THR A 213 -13.13 21.82 -23.52
C THR A 213 -14.40 21.07 -23.93
N GLU A 214 -14.24 20.00 -24.70
CA GLU A 214 -15.36 19.19 -25.20
C GLU A 214 -16.02 18.38 -24.05
N MET A 215 -15.23 17.80 -23.13
CA MET A 215 -15.80 17.14 -21.95
C MET A 215 -16.59 18.11 -21.07
N LYS A 216 -16.12 19.37 -20.89
CA LYS A 216 -16.88 20.42 -20.17
C LYS A 216 -18.17 20.78 -20.88
N ALA A 217 -18.18 20.83 -22.20
CA ALA A 217 -19.40 21.11 -22.99
C ALA A 217 -20.45 20.01 -22.80
N VAL A 218 -20.02 18.73 -22.74
CA VAL A 218 -20.92 17.60 -22.47
C VAL A 218 -21.36 17.57 -21.00
N ALA A 219 -20.45 17.81 -20.06
CA ALA A 219 -20.75 17.77 -18.63
C ALA A 219 -21.70 18.87 -18.16
N GLY A 220 -21.58 20.09 -18.74
CA GLY A 220 -22.38 21.24 -18.36
C GLY A 220 -22.26 21.57 -16.87
N ASP A 221 -23.39 21.61 -16.17
CA ASP A 221 -23.49 21.82 -14.73
C ASP A 221 -23.64 20.51 -13.93
N LYS A 222 -23.65 19.36 -14.62
CA LYS A 222 -23.88 18.05 -13.98
C LYS A 222 -22.63 17.50 -13.31
N ALA A 223 -21.44 17.73 -13.89
CA ALA A 223 -20.17 17.26 -13.35
C ALA A 223 -19.03 18.27 -13.57
N ALA A 224 -18.06 18.27 -12.68
CA ALA A 224 -16.81 19.00 -12.82
C ALA A 224 -15.79 18.19 -13.64
N ILE A 225 -14.95 18.86 -14.43
CA ILE A 225 -13.86 18.23 -15.17
C ILE A 225 -12.53 18.51 -14.47
N ALA A 226 -11.93 17.47 -13.94
CA ALA A 226 -10.61 17.48 -13.30
C ALA A 226 -9.52 16.98 -14.25
N VAL A 227 -8.29 17.41 -14.03
CA VAL A 227 -7.12 16.88 -14.73
C VAL A 227 -6.11 16.36 -13.72
N ARG A 228 -5.66 15.13 -13.90
CA ARG A 228 -4.55 14.56 -13.17
C ARG A 228 -3.32 14.55 -14.06
N ILE A 229 -2.23 15.23 -13.60
CA ILE A 229 -1.06 15.48 -14.43
C ILE A 229 0.25 15.17 -13.70
N SER A 230 1.22 14.60 -14.43
CA SER A 230 2.59 14.42 -13.95
C SER A 230 3.41 15.68 -14.23
N THR A 231 4.10 16.18 -13.20
CA THR A 231 4.86 17.44 -13.29
C THR A 231 6.37 17.24 -13.29
N ASP A 232 6.89 16.16 -12.69
CA ASP A 232 8.31 15.94 -12.46
C ASP A 232 9.18 15.93 -13.74
N GLU A 233 8.69 15.28 -14.80
CA GLU A 233 9.42 15.24 -16.08
C GLU A 233 9.34 16.60 -16.81
N LEU A 234 8.16 17.24 -16.82
CA LEU A 234 7.98 18.56 -17.43
C LEU A 234 8.81 19.63 -16.72
N LEU A 235 9.03 19.51 -15.40
CA LEU A 235 9.94 20.39 -14.65
C LEU A 235 11.40 20.24 -15.10
N SER A 236 11.80 19.09 -15.64
CA SER A 236 13.15 18.84 -16.13
C SER A 236 13.43 19.45 -17.51
N PHE A 237 12.42 19.80 -18.28
CA PHE A 237 12.58 20.41 -19.59
C PHE A 237 12.67 21.94 -19.50
N LYS A 238 13.63 22.52 -20.25
CA LYS A 238 13.81 23.96 -20.33
C LYS A 238 12.70 24.59 -21.16
N SER A 239 12.22 25.74 -20.72
CA SER A 239 11.35 26.64 -21.49
C SER A 239 12.13 27.88 -21.92
N GLU A 240 11.78 28.49 -23.06
CA GLU A 240 12.32 29.77 -23.50
C GLU A 240 11.56 30.95 -22.88
N SER A 241 10.35 30.73 -22.42
CA SER A 241 9.43 31.78 -21.90
C SER A 241 9.20 31.70 -20.40
N SER A 242 9.57 30.60 -19.74
CA SER A 242 9.30 30.34 -18.32
C SER A 242 10.43 29.55 -17.64
N GLU A 243 10.32 29.28 -16.34
CA GLU A 243 11.32 28.54 -15.57
C GLU A 243 11.53 27.10 -16.10
N SER A 244 10.44 26.47 -16.56
CA SER A 244 10.46 25.13 -17.16
C SER A 244 9.20 24.91 -18.00
N GLU A 245 9.16 23.83 -18.80
CA GLU A 245 7.93 23.46 -19.52
C GLU A 245 6.73 23.21 -18.60
N ALA A 246 6.95 22.78 -17.37
CA ALA A 246 5.84 22.64 -16.40
C ALA A 246 5.24 23.99 -16.03
N HIS A 247 6.06 25.03 -15.82
CA HIS A 247 5.58 26.38 -15.52
C HIS A 247 4.83 26.96 -16.73
N GLU A 248 5.46 26.92 -17.92
CA GLU A 248 4.82 27.35 -19.18
C GLU A 248 3.50 26.64 -19.43
N PHE A 249 3.43 25.33 -19.16
CA PHE A 249 2.20 24.55 -19.29
C PHE A 249 1.06 25.10 -18.43
N PHE A 250 1.32 25.40 -17.15
CA PHE A 250 0.31 25.95 -16.25
C PHE A 250 -0.03 27.42 -16.56
N GLU A 251 0.91 28.20 -17.05
CA GLU A 251 0.65 29.56 -17.55
C GLU A 251 -0.33 29.55 -18.74
N LEU A 252 -0.17 28.59 -19.66
CA LEU A 252 -1.02 28.44 -20.83
C LEU A 252 -2.40 27.79 -20.53
N ASN A 253 -2.43 26.83 -19.60
CA ASN A 253 -3.56 25.93 -19.46
C ASN A 253 -4.18 25.92 -18.05
N GLY A 254 -3.60 26.63 -17.08
CA GLY A 254 -3.95 26.51 -15.66
C GLY A 254 -5.41 26.77 -15.32
N GLU A 255 -6.11 27.58 -16.11
CA GLU A 255 -7.53 27.94 -15.89
C GLU A 255 -8.54 27.03 -16.63
N LEU A 256 -8.07 26.02 -17.39
CA LEU A 256 -8.95 25.20 -18.23
C LEU A 256 -9.83 24.23 -17.45
N PRO A 257 -9.30 23.32 -16.61
CA PRO A 257 -10.12 22.37 -15.85
C PRO A 257 -10.81 23.07 -14.68
N ASP A 258 -11.60 22.31 -13.94
CA ASP A 258 -12.22 22.77 -12.70
C ASP A 258 -11.38 22.43 -11.48
N LEU A 259 -10.42 21.51 -11.62
CA LEU A 259 -9.50 21.07 -10.57
C LEU A 259 -8.23 20.46 -11.18
N TRP A 260 -7.10 20.72 -10.57
CA TRP A 260 -5.83 20.05 -10.84
C TRP A 260 -5.48 19.04 -9.74
N ASP A 261 -5.15 17.81 -10.12
CA ASP A 261 -4.61 16.77 -9.26
C ASP A 261 -3.16 16.45 -9.70
N ILE A 262 -2.20 16.80 -8.86
CA ILE A 262 -0.77 16.76 -9.21
C ILE A 262 -0.16 15.44 -8.74
N LYS A 263 0.56 14.80 -9.66
CA LYS A 263 1.23 13.52 -9.43
C LYS A 263 2.63 13.46 -10.04
N LEU A 264 3.31 12.32 -9.91
CA LEU A 264 4.58 12.04 -10.58
C LEU A 264 4.42 11.03 -11.72
N SER A 265 5.39 11.03 -12.63
CA SER A 265 5.40 10.18 -13.84
C SER A 265 5.58 8.70 -13.52
N LYS A 266 6.31 8.37 -12.44
CA LYS A 266 6.55 6.99 -12.00
C LYS A 266 5.79 6.68 -10.71
N TRP A 267 5.16 5.52 -10.66
CA TRP A 267 4.42 5.09 -9.48
C TRP A 267 5.32 4.88 -8.26
N SER A 268 6.50 4.30 -8.43
CA SER A 268 7.49 4.15 -7.37
C SER A 268 7.88 5.51 -6.73
N LYS A 269 7.98 6.58 -7.52
CA LYS A 269 8.26 7.94 -7.03
C LYS A 269 7.05 8.60 -6.36
N GLU A 270 5.84 8.38 -6.88
CA GLU A 270 4.61 8.92 -6.30
C GLU A 270 4.25 8.26 -4.98
N THR A 271 4.49 6.94 -4.87
CA THR A 271 4.14 6.14 -3.70
C THR A 271 5.36 5.43 -3.11
N PRO A 272 6.44 6.15 -2.78
CA PRO A 272 7.55 5.54 -2.10
C PRO A 272 7.11 4.98 -0.75
N SER A 273 7.74 3.91 -0.30
CA SER A 273 7.49 3.44 1.07
C SER A 273 8.07 4.41 2.10
N GLY A 274 7.63 4.29 3.35
CA GLY A 274 8.18 5.07 4.46
C GLY A 274 9.67 4.87 4.71
N ARG A 275 10.26 3.84 4.11
CA ARG A 275 11.69 3.58 4.10
C ARG A 275 12.48 4.58 3.27
N PHE A 276 11.88 5.13 2.21
CA PHE A 276 12.55 5.95 1.19
C PHE A 276 12.02 7.38 1.08
N ALA A 277 10.97 7.74 1.80
CA ALA A 277 10.43 9.09 1.77
C ALA A 277 9.78 9.51 3.09
N GLU A 278 9.80 10.81 3.33
CA GLU A 278 9.13 11.45 4.45
C GLU A 278 7.76 12.03 4.03
N PRO A 279 6.84 12.25 4.98
CA PRO A 279 5.59 12.95 4.71
C PRO A 279 5.84 14.34 4.10
N GLY A 280 5.12 14.68 3.02
CA GLY A 280 5.30 15.94 2.31
C GLY A 280 6.30 15.89 1.14
N HIS A 281 6.91 14.75 0.85
CA HIS A 281 7.94 14.59 -0.20
C HIS A 281 7.55 15.11 -1.59
N MET A 282 6.25 15.31 -1.85
CA MET A 282 5.75 15.80 -3.13
C MET A 282 5.77 17.32 -3.29
N GLU A 283 6.04 18.08 -2.23
CA GLU A 283 5.97 19.55 -2.27
C GLU A 283 6.85 20.20 -3.36
N PRO A 284 8.07 19.72 -3.66
CA PRO A 284 8.88 20.27 -4.75
C PRO A 284 8.23 20.17 -6.14
N TYR A 285 7.28 19.25 -6.31
CA TYR A 285 6.63 18.96 -7.58
C TYR A 285 5.23 19.58 -7.71
N ASN A 286 4.59 19.95 -6.62
CA ASN A 286 3.22 20.49 -6.61
C ASN A 286 3.15 21.95 -6.09
N GLY A 287 4.10 22.39 -5.27
CA GLY A 287 4.02 23.68 -4.57
C GLY A 287 4.09 24.93 -5.46
N PHE A 288 4.56 24.82 -6.71
CA PHE A 288 4.56 25.92 -7.67
C PHE A 288 3.21 26.12 -8.37
N VAL A 289 2.42 25.02 -8.51
CA VAL A 289 1.21 25.02 -9.35
C VAL A 289 0.17 26.02 -8.85
N LYS A 290 -0.05 26.09 -7.55
CA LYS A 290 -1.04 27.01 -6.95
C LYS A 290 -0.77 28.49 -7.27
N LYS A 291 0.48 28.87 -7.56
CA LYS A 291 0.85 30.23 -7.95
C LYS A 291 0.46 30.56 -9.38
N LEU A 292 0.22 29.54 -10.22
CA LEU A 292 -0.04 29.65 -11.65
C LEU A 292 -1.50 29.42 -12.03
N THR A 293 -2.37 29.11 -11.05
CA THR A 293 -3.80 28.89 -11.30
C THR A 293 -4.67 29.35 -10.13
N LYS A 294 -5.91 29.78 -10.47
CA LYS A 294 -6.97 30.07 -9.49
C LYS A 294 -7.84 28.85 -9.20
N LYS A 295 -7.66 27.78 -9.97
CA LYS A 295 -8.40 26.52 -9.78
C LYS A 295 -7.91 25.81 -8.53
N PRO A 296 -8.77 25.02 -7.88
CA PRO A 296 -8.35 24.17 -6.77
C PRO A 296 -7.24 23.21 -7.20
N VAL A 297 -6.23 23.06 -6.35
CA VAL A 297 -5.11 22.13 -6.50
C VAL A 297 -5.16 21.07 -5.42
N VAL A 298 -5.19 19.82 -5.83
CA VAL A 298 -5.04 18.65 -4.98
C VAL A 298 -3.63 18.09 -5.16
N GLY A 299 -3.00 17.71 -4.08
CA GLY A 299 -1.72 17.00 -4.12
C GLY A 299 -1.64 15.94 -3.04
N VAL A 300 -0.88 14.91 -3.31
CA VAL A 300 -0.54 13.85 -2.35
C VAL A 300 0.86 14.07 -1.78
N GLY A 301 1.22 13.36 -0.72
CA GLY A 301 2.55 13.47 -0.10
C GLY A 301 2.68 12.59 1.14
N TRP A 302 1.91 11.50 1.19
CA TRP A 302 1.87 10.62 2.37
C TRP A 302 1.49 11.39 3.65
N PHE A 303 0.52 12.29 3.56
CA PHE A 303 0.02 13.05 4.70
C PHE A 303 -0.72 12.11 5.67
N THR A 304 -0.18 11.96 6.89
CA THR A 304 -0.74 11.09 7.93
C THR A 304 -1.14 11.88 9.18
N SER A 305 -0.60 13.07 9.35
CA SER A 305 -0.84 13.95 10.50
C SER A 305 -1.67 15.17 10.09
N PRO A 306 -2.66 15.58 10.90
CA PRO A 306 -3.44 16.80 10.66
C PRO A 306 -2.59 18.09 10.70
N ASP A 307 -1.46 18.09 11.41
CA ASP A 307 -0.52 19.23 11.44
C ASP A 307 0.09 19.48 10.07
N ILE A 308 0.58 18.42 9.40
CA ILE A 308 1.13 18.54 8.04
C ILE A 308 0.03 18.95 7.07
N MET A 309 -1.16 18.35 7.17
CA MET A 309 -2.29 18.68 6.29
C MET A 309 -2.68 20.16 6.40
N SER A 310 -2.86 20.67 7.63
CA SER A 310 -3.22 22.07 7.85
C SER A 310 -2.10 23.03 7.41
N SER A 311 -0.83 22.64 7.57
CA SER A 311 0.31 23.42 7.10
C SER A 311 0.31 23.57 5.58
N GLN A 312 0.04 22.50 4.81
CA GLN A 312 -0.04 22.58 3.35
C GLN A 312 -1.10 23.58 2.88
N ILE A 313 -2.25 23.61 3.55
CA ILE A 313 -3.35 24.54 3.21
C ILE A 313 -2.99 25.98 3.64
N ASN A 314 -2.55 26.16 4.88
CA ASN A 314 -2.25 27.50 5.42
C ASN A 314 -1.09 28.18 4.69
N ASN A 315 -0.12 27.42 4.21
CA ASN A 315 1.01 27.93 3.43
C ASN A 315 0.68 28.16 1.94
N GLY A 316 -0.56 27.85 1.51
CA GLY A 316 -0.99 28.02 0.14
C GLY A 316 -0.28 27.09 -0.86
N VAL A 317 0.17 25.92 -0.41
CA VAL A 317 0.77 24.90 -1.26
C VAL A 317 -0.32 24.12 -2.00
N LEU A 318 -1.39 23.75 -1.28
CA LEU A 318 -2.54 23.01 -1.80
C LEU A 318 -3.86 23.68 -1.38
N ASP A 319 -4.93 23.39 -2.10
CA ASP A 319 -6.31 23.72 -1.70
C ASP A 319 -7.02 22.53 -1.05
N MET A 320 -6.64 21.31 -1.41
CA MET A 320 -7.21 20.08 -0.87
C MET A 320 -6.12 19.04 -0.59
N ILE A 321 -6.31 18.27 0.46
CA ILE A 321 -5.39 17.22 0.90
C ILE A 321 -5.74 15.92 0.20
N GLY A 322 -4.93 15.57 -0.79
CA GLY A 322 -5.04 14.31 -1.51
C GLY A 322 -4.55 13.12 -0.70
N SER A 323 -5.31 12.05 -0.67
CA SER A 323 -4.93 10.83 0.04
C SER A 323 -5.37 9.57 -0.68
N ALA A 324 -4.43 8.63 -0.82
CA ALA A 324 -4.74 7.23 -1.10
C ALA A 324 -4.47 6.39 0.17
N ARG A 325 -3.19 6.27 0.56
CA ARG A 325 -2.75 5.34 1.63
C ARG A 325 -3.28 5.71 3.02
N ALA A 326 -3.37 6.99 3.37
CA ALA A 326 -3.92 7.40 4.67
C ALA A 326 -5.42 7.07 4.76
N SER A 327 -6.20 7.26 3.67
CA SER A 327 -7.62 6.87 3.62
C SER A 327 -7.86 5.34 3.62
N ILE A 328 -6.83 4.56 3.31
CA ILE A 328 -6.84 3.09 3.42
C ILE A 328 -6.55 2.67 4.86
N ALA A 329 -5.54 3.29 5.48
CA ALA A 329 -5.14 2.99 6.85
C ALA A 329 -6.20 3.44 7.87
N ASP A 330 -6.77 4.63 7.67
CA ASP A 330 -7.86 5.14 8.47
C ASP A 330 -8.93 5.83 7.60
N PRO A 331 -9.98 5.11 7.23
CA PRO A 331 -11.12 5.71 6.53
C PRO A 331 -11.80 6.83 7.31
N PHE A 332 -11.71 6.84 8.65
CA PHE A 332 -12.36 7.80 9.54
C PHE A 332 -11.45 8.95 10.00
N LEU A 333 -10.28 9.11 9.38
CA LEU A 333 -9.33 10.17 9.69
C LEU A 333 -9.99 11.57 9.72
N PRO A 334 -10.81 12.00 8.75
CA PRO A 334 -11.46 13.31 8.80
C PRO A 334 -12.42 13.46 9.99
N ASN A 335 -13.24 12.45 10.27
CA ASN A 335 -14.17 12.49 11.41
C ASN A 335 -13.41 12.53 12.75
N LYS A 336 -12.33 11.77 12.91
CA LYS A 336 -11.49 11.78 14.11
C LYS A 336 -10.89 13.16 14.36
N ILE A 337 -10.40 13.83 13.33
CA ILE A 337 -9.90 15.22 13.46
C ILE A 337 -11.04 16.18 13.84
N ALA A 338 -12.22 16.03 13.23
CA ALA A 338 -13.39 16.86 13.56
C ALA A 338 -13.86 16.71 15.00
N GLU A 339 -13.68 15.53 15.56
CA GLU A 339 -14.11 15.13 16.91
C GLU A 339 -13.02 15.37 17.96
N GLY A 340 -11.82 15.80 17.59
CA GLY A 340 -10.68 15.99 18.49
C GLY A 340 -10.10 14.67 19.03
N ARG A 341 -10.11 13.65 18.19
CA ARG A 341 -9.61 12.28 18.47
C ARG A 341 -8.39 11.95 17.60
N GLU A 342 -7.45 12.90 17.51
CA GLU A 342 -6.27 12.77 16.65
C GLU A 342 -5.41 11.56 17.06
N ASP A 343 -5.35 11.24 18.36
CA ASP A 343 -4.62 10.08 18.90
C ASP A 343 -5.25 8.73 18.53
N ASP A 344 -6.50 8.74 18.05
CA ASP A 344 -7.20 7.55 17.58
C ASP A 344 -6.94 7.25 16.10
N ILE A 345 -6.16 8.08 15.40
CA ILE A 345 -5.87 7.89 13.98
C ILE A 345 -4.89 6.73 13.78
N ARG A 346 -5.28 5.76 12.94
CA ARG A 346 -4.38 4.69 12.45
C ARG A 346 -3.48 5.26 11.37
N GLU A 347 -2.36 5.86 11.75
CA GLU A 347 -1.46 6.44 10.76
C GLU A 347 -0.88 5.39 9.81
N CYS A 348 -0.87 5.70 8.51
CA CYS A 348 -0.23 4.85 7.50
C CYS A 348 1.27 4.72 7.79
N ILE A 349 1.78 3.48 7.78
CA ILE A 349 3.21 3.17 8.01
C ILE A 349 4.05 3.17 6.72
N GLY A 350 3.46 3.47 5.57
CA GLY A 350 4.20 3.49 4.30
C GLY A 350 4.73 2.14 3.82
N CYS A 351 4.17 1.01 4.26
CA CYS A 351 4.67 -0.33 3.91
C CYS A 351 4.36 -0.79 2.48
N ASN A 352 3.55 -0.07 1.74
CA ASN A 352 3.11 -0.38 0.37
C ASN A 352 2.45 -1.76 0.17
N ILE A 353 1.97 -2.42 1.22
CA ILE A 353 1.18 -3.67 1.09
C ILE A 353 -0.06 -3.44 0.23
N CYS A 354 -0.71 -2.29 0.35
CA CYS A 354 -1.86 -1.95 -0.49
C CYS A 354 -1.51 -1.88 -1.97
N ALA A 355 -0.36 -1.29 -2.33
CA ALA A 355 0.15 -1.29 -3.70
C ALA A 355 0.48 -2.71 -4.17
N SER A 356 1.15 -3.50 -3.31
CA SER A 356 1.51 -4.88 -3.67
C SER A 356 0.30 -5.78 -3.93
N CYS A 357 -0.80 -5.59 -3.22
CA CYS A 357 -2.04 -6.34 -3.49
C CYS A 357 -2.56 -6.05 -4.90
N TYR A 358 -2.63 -4.78 -5.28
CA TYR A 358 -3.03 -4.41 -6.63
C TYR A 358 -2.09 -5.02 -7.69
N ASN A 359 -0.77 -4.93 -7.48
CA ASN A 359 0.23 -5.50 -8.39
C ASN A 359 0.09 -7.02 -8.58
N GLN A 360 -0.47 -7.70 -7.58
CA GLN A 360 -0.78 -9.12 -7.61
C GLN A 360 -2.20 -9.43 -8.11
N GLY A 361 -2.99 -8.43 -8.50
CA GLY A 361 -4.34 -8.60 -9.02
C GLY A 361 -5.39 -8.96 -7.97
N ILE A 362 -5.16 -8.61 -6.71
CA ILE A 362 -6.10 -8.89 -5.60
C ILE A 362 -6.61 -7.60 -4.95
N PRO A 363 -7.78 -7.62 -4.29
CA PRO A 363 -8.28 -6.48 -3.54
C PRO A 363 -7.28 -5.98 -2.50
N VAL A 364 -7.18 -4.67 -2.39
CA VAL A 364 -6.25 -3.98 -1.46
C VAL A 364 -6.45 -4.44 -0.02
N ARG A 365 -5.32 -4.63 0.68
CA ARG A 365 -5.22 -4.92 2.12
C ARG A 365 -4.37 -3.85 2.80
N CYS A 366 -4.48 -3.74 4.11
CA CYS A 366 -3.69 -2.78 4.89
C CYS A 366 -3.13 -3.42 6.15
N THR A 367 -1.88 -3.09 6.48
CA THR A 367 -1.23 -3.54 7.71
C THR A 367 -1.83 -2.90 8.95
N GLN A 368 -2.25 -1.63 8.87
CA GLN A 368 -2.85 -0.90 9.99
C GLN A 368 -4.35 -1.18 10.16
N ASN A 369 -5.06 -1.33 9.04
CA ASN A 369 -6.50 -1.53 9.01
C ASN A 369 -6.84 -2.94 8.52
N PRO A 370 -7.04 -3.91 9.41
CA PRO A 370 -7.32 -5.30 9.02
C PRO A 370 -8.71 -5.50 8.41
N SER A 371 -9.64 -4.55 8.54
CA SER A 371 -10.94 -4.60 7.89
C SER A 371 -10.89 -4.22 6.40
N MET A 372 -9.79 -3.58 5.94
CA MET A 372 -9.66 -3.16 4.55
C MET A 372 -9.75 -4.33 3.57
N GLY A 373 -10.74 -4.27 2.69
CA GLY A 373 -11.07 -5.29 1.71
C GLY A 373 -11.92 -6.44 2.25
N GLU A 374 -12.39 -6.34 3.50
CA GLU A 374 -13.32 -7.25 4.14
C GLU A 374 -14.72 -6.63 4.35
N GLU A 375 -14.88 -5.36 4.02
CA GLU A 375 -16.08 -4.57 4.29
C GLU A 375 -17.33 -5.22 3.66
N TRP A 376 -17.27 -5.61 2.39
CA TRP A 376 -18.37 -6.32 1.73
C TRP A 376 -18.33 -7.83 2.00
N ARG A 377 -17.12 -8.42 1.93
CA ARG A 377 -16.93 -9.86 1.98
C ARG A 377 -17.31 -10.47 3.34
N ARG A 378 -16.94 -9.80 4.43
CA ARG A 378 -17.22 -10.21 5.82
C ARG A 378 -18.15 -9.28 6.56
N GLY A 379 -18.48 -8.13 5.98
CA GLY A 379 -19.25 -7.10 6.67
C GLY A 379 -18.48 -6.39 7.81
N TRP A 380 -17.13 -6.42 7.76
CA TRP A 380 -16.32 -5.78 8.79
C TRP A 380 -16.28 -4.26 8.61
N HIS A 381 -16.32 -3.57 9.73
CA HIS A 381 -16.26 -2.11 9.76
C HIS A 381 -15.08 -1.65 10.63
N PRO A 382 -14.27 -0.67 10.18
CA PRO A 382 -13.05 -0.28 10.89
C PRO A 382 -13.29 0.32 12.28
N GLU A 383 -14.46 0.93 12.53
CA GLU A 383 -14.79 1.59 13.81
C GLU A 383 -15.90 0.88 14.60
N LYS A 384 -16.66 -0.01 13.98
CA LYS A 384 -17.77 -0.72 14.63
C LYS A 384 -17.43 -2.20 14.67
N ILE A 385 -17.32 -2.76 15.85
CA ILE A 385 -17.06 -4.19 16.05
C ILE A 385 -18.27 -4.83 16.74
N LYS A 386 -18.54 -6.10 16.42
CA LYS A 386 -19.64 -6.86 17.02
C LYS A 386 -19.43 -6.98 18.55
N THR A 387 -20.47 -6.75 19.34
CA THR A 387 -20.42 -6.89 20.79
C THR A 387 -20.21 -8.35 21.22
N LYS A 388 -19.71 -8.56 22.45
CA LYS A 388 -19.54 -9.91 23.03
C LYS A 388 -20.88 -10.66 23.11
N SER A 389 -20.82 -11.98 22.98
CA SER A 389 -21.99 -12.88 23.14
C SER A 389 -21.97 -13.68 24.44
N SER A 390 -20.89 -13.59 25.21
CA SER A 390 -20.71 -14.28 26.50
C SER A 390 -19.89 -13.42 27.48
N ASP A 391 -19.82 -13.81 28.74
CA ASP A 391 -18.98 -13.22 29.77
C ASP A 391 -17.65 -13.97 29.96
N ASN A 392 -17.24 -14.76 28.96
CA ASN A 392 -16.01 -15.52 29.01
C ASN A 392 -14.79 -14.58 29.03
N SER A 393 -13.75 -15.01 29.72
CA SER A 393 -12.45 -14.34 29.83
C SER A 393 -11.43 -14.91 28.83
N VAL A 394 -10.51 -14.08 28.36
CA VAL A 394 -9.52 -14.47 27.36
C VAL A 394 -8.10 -14.13 27.83
N LEU A 395 -7.21 -15.10 27.79
CA LEU A 395 -5.77 -14.90 27.99
C LEU A 395 -5.06 -14.88 26.63
N VAL A 396 -4.40 -13.78 26.33
CA VAL A 396 -3.54 -13.59 25.15
C VAL A 396 -2.07 -13.71 25.59
N ILE A 397 -1.31 -14.65 25.02
CA ILE A 397 0.09 -14.88 25.35
C ILE A 397 0.97 -14.43 24.18
N GLY A 398 1.69 -13.31 24.39
CA GLY A 398 2.53 -12.65 23.40
C GLY A 398 1.97 -11.29 22.94
N GLY A 399 2.69 -10.22 23.21
CA GLY A 399 2.35 -8.81 22.97
C GLY A 399 2.87 -8.27 21.63
N GLY A 400 3.12 -9.12 20.63
CA GLY A 400 3.43 -8.71 19.26
C GLY A 400 2.18 -8.25 18.49
N PRO A 401 2.30 -7.85 17.19
CA PRO A 401 1.18 -7.31 16.41
C PRO A 401 -0.08 -8.18 16.41
N ALA A 402 0.04 -9.50 16.38
CA ALA A 402 -1.11 -10.41 16.40
C ALA A 402 -1.82 -10.41 17.76
N GLY A 403 -1.05 -10.51 18.85
CA GLY A 403 -1.62 -10.48 20.21
C GLY A 403 -2.22 -9.13 20.55
N LEU A 404 -1.56 -8.02 20.18
CA LEU A 404 -2.08 -6.66 20.37
C LEU A 404 -3.39 -6.43 19.63
N GLU A 405 -3.49 -6.87 18.36
CA GLU A 405 -4.74 -6.72 17.61
C GLU A 405 -5.86 -7.60 18.17
N ALA A 406 -5.54 -8.85 18.58
CA ALA A 406 -6.51 -9.73 19.21
C ALA A 406 -7.03 -9.12 20.52
N THR A 407 -6.14 -8.64 21.40
CA THR A 407 -6.48 -7.99 22.67
C THR A 407 -7.36 -6.77 22.45
N LEU A 408 -6.95 -5.84 21.57
CA LEU A 408 -7.70 -4.63 21.27
C LEU A 408 -9.09 -4.94 20.74
N SER A 409 -9.18 -5.86 19.77
CA SER A 409 -10.46 -6.19 19.14
C SER A 409 -11.41 -6.93 20.09
N LEU A 410 -10.93 -7.88 20.88
CA LEU A 410 -11.72 -8.58 21.90
C LEU A 410 -12.21 -7.61 23.00
N ALA A 411 -11.32 -6.74 23.48
CA ALA A 411 -11.68 -5.78 24.52
C ALA A 411 -12.70 -4.75 24.02
N ARG A 412 -12.59 -4.28 22.78
CA ARG A 412 -13.60 -3.42 22.12
C ARG A 412 -14.95 -4.14 21.93
N ARG A 413 -14.95 -5.46 21.82
CA ARG A 413 -16.18 -6.28 21.86
C ARG A 413 -16.80 -6.36 23.25
N GLY A 414 -16.04 -6.02 24.30
CA GLY A 414 -16.47 -6.01 25.69
C GLY A 414 -16.07 -7.26 26.50
N TYR A 415 -15.16 -8.11 25.98
CA TYR A 415 -14.61 -9.23 26.75
C TYR A 415 -13.61 -8.73 27.80
N SER A 416 -13.48 -9.47 28.92
CA SER A 416 -12.34 -9.33 29.83
C SER A 416 -11.13 -10.02 29.23
N VAL A 417 -10.05 -9.30 29.04
CA VAL A 417 -8.84 -9.79 28.36
C VAL A 417 -7.61 -9.57 29.24
N ALA A 418 -6.80 -10.60 29.40
CA ALA A 418 -5.46 -10.44 29.94
C ALA A 418 -4.44 -10.67 28.81
N ILE A 419 -3.42 -9.81 28.71
CA ILE A 419 -2.29 -9.98 27.80
C ILE A 419 -1.02 -10.16 28.61
N ALA A 420 -0.27 -11.24 28.34
CA ALA A 420 1.01 -11.53 28.98
C ALA A 420 2.13 -11.54 27.95
N ASP A 421 3.26 -10.92 28.28
CA ASP A 421 4.48 -10.93 27.45
C ASP A 421 5.73 -11.15 28.31
N SER A 422 6.70 -11.91 27.76
CA SER A 422 7.99 -12.17 28.41
C SER A 422 8.94 -10.97 28.35
N GLU A 423 8.69 -10.00 27.47
CA GLU A 423 9.48 -8.77 27.36
C GLU A 423 8.95 -7.68 28.31
N LYS A 424 9.78 -6.65 28.53
CA LYS A 424 9.42 -5.50 29.41
C LYS A 424 8.49 -4.50 28.77
N GLU A 425 8.24 -4.62 27.48
CA GLU A 425 7.36 -3.76 26.69
C GLU A 425 6.61 -4.55 25.62
N LEU A 426 5.39 -4.15 25.36
CA LEU A 426 4.59 -4.68 24.25
C LEU A 426 5.15 -4.24 22.90
N GLY A 427 4.93 -5.02 21.85
CA GLY A 427 5.33 -4.72 20.47
C GLY A 427 6.11 -5.85 19.80
N GLY A 428 6.69 -6.75 20.58
CA GLY A 428 7.42 -7.90 20.07
C GLY A 428 8.56 -7.52 19.12
N ARG A 429 8.70 -8.25 18.01
CA ARG A 429 9.78 -8.04 17.03
C ARG A 429 9.76 -6.64 16.38
N ILE A 430 8.60 -6.00 16.25
CA ILE A 430 8.48 -4.66 15.65
C ILE A 430 9.31 -3.62 16.40
N ASN A 431 9.46 -3.75 17.73
CA ASN A 431 10.31 -2.86 18.52
C ASN A 431 11.78 -2.87 18.03
N LYS A 432 12.26 -4.00 17.55
CA LYS A 432 13.62 -4.18 17.02
C LYS A 432 13.70 -3.80 15.53
N GLU A 433 12.75 -4.25 14.73
CA GLU A 433 12.72 -3.96 13.29
C GLU A 433 12.53 -2.47 12.98
N SER A 434 11.77 -1.74 13.81
CA SER A 434 11.57 -0.30 13.64
C SER A 434 12.85 0.55 13.87
N MET A 435 13.90 -0.03 14.46
CA MET A 435 15.21 0.61 14.62
C MET A 435 16.09 0.47 13.38
N LEU A 436 15.73 -0.39 12.43
CA LEU A 436 16.47 -0.54 11.18
C LEU A 436 16.32 0.69 10.27
N PRO A 437 17.29 0.93 9.36
CA PRO A 437 17.29 2.11 8.50
C PRO A 437 15.98 2.32 7.74
N GLY A 438 15.31 3.46 7.97
CA GLY A 438 14.06 3.84 7.33
C GLY A 438 12.80 3.11 7.83
N MET A 439 12.88 2.30 8.89
CA MET A 439 11.75 1.50 9.39
C MET A 439 11.00 2.13 10.58
N SER A 440 11.35 3.34 10.99
CA SER A 440 10.78 4.00 12.18
C SER A 440 9.23 4.06 12.16
N SER A 441 8.62 4.28 10.99
CA SER A 441 7.17 4.33 10.84
C SER A 441 6.46 3.00 11.17
N TYR A 442 7.17 1.86 11.15
CA TYR A 442 6.61 0.56 11.52
C TYR A 442 6.25 0.48 13.01
N LYS A 443 6.91 1.27 13.87
CA LYS A 443 6.56 1.39 15.29
C LYS A 443 5.08 1.80 15.49
N ARG A 444 4.51 2.56 14.59
CA ARG A 444 3.09 2.96 14.63
C ARG A 444 2.12 1.78 14.67
N VAL A 445 2.53 0.59 14.20
CA VAL A 445 1.69 -0.63 14.29
C VAL A 445 1.42 -1.00 15.74
N THR A 446 2.45 -0.92 16.56
CA THR A 446 2.35 -1.26 17.99
C THR A 446 1.88 -0.07 18.81
N ASP A 447 2.40 1.12 18.56
CA ASP A 447 2.08 2.32 19.34
C ASP A 447 0.59 2.64 19.31
N TYR A 448 -0.04 2.59 18.14
CA TYR A 448 -1.49 2.76 18.01
C TYR A 448 -2.25 1.76 18.90
N ARG A 449 -1.92 0.46 18.80
CA ARG A 449 -2.63 -0.59 19.52
C ARG A 449 -2.42 -0.50 21.03
N VAL A 450 -1.20 -0.25 21.45
CA VAL A 450 -0.89 -0.05 22.88
C VAL A 450 -1.60 1.17 23.44
N SER A 451 -1.60 2.30 22.71
CA SER A 451 -2.32 3.50 23.10
C SER A 451 -3.82 3.23 23.27
N GLN A 452 -4.42 2.51 22.32
CA GLN A 452 -5.85 2.18 22.39
C GLN A 452 -6.18 1.19 23.53
N ILE A 453 -5.33 0.19 23.76
CA ILE A 453 -5.50 -0.80 24.84
C ILE A 453 -5.45 -0.11 26.20
N ASN A 454 -4.52 0.84 26.39
CA ASN A 454 -4.37 1.58 27.65
C ASN A 454 -5.57 2.48 28.00
N GLN A 455 -6.49 2.71 27.07
CA GLN A 455 -7.73 3.47 27.32
C GLN A 455 -8.90 2.56 27.71
N LEU A 456 -8.71 1.24 27.76
CA LEU A 456 -9.76 0.26 28.03
C LEU A 456 -9.65 -0.32 29.46
N ASP A 457 -10.73 -0.24 30.24
CA ASP A 457 -10.77 -0.70 31.63
C ASP A 457 -10.90 -2.23 31.77
N ASN A 458 -11.11 -2.96 30.67
CA ASN A 458 -11.34 -4.41 30.64
C ASN A 458 -10.12 -5.19 30.11
N VAL A 459 -8.93 -4.59 30.18
CA VAL A 459 -7.66 -5.23 29.78
C VAL A 459 -6.66 -5.18 30.93
N ASP A 460 -6.13 -6.35 31.32
CA ASP A 460 -5.01 -6.47 32.23
C ASP A 460 -3.72 -6.78 31.46
N ILE A 461 -2.63 -6.07 31.78
CA ILE A 461 -1.34 -6.21 31.09
C ILE A 461 -0.29 -6.75 32.06
N TYR A 462 0.35 -7.87 31.68
CA TYR A 462 1.41 -8.55 32.45
C TYR A 462 2.69 -8.61 31.62
N LEU A 463 3.67 -7.80 31.98
CA LEU A 463 4.99 -7.74 31.32
C LEU A 463 6.06 -8.46 32.15
N ASP A 464 7.21 -8.75 31.52
CA ASP A 464 8.33 -9.48 32.14
C ASP A 464 7.87 -10.82 32.73
N ASN A 465 6.92 -11.48 32.05
CA ASN A 465 6.21 -12.65 32.53
C ASN A 465 6.21 -13.77 31.49
N THR A 466 7.09 -14.77 31.72
CA THR A 466 7.18 -15.96 30.86
C THR A 466 6.30 -17.06 31.45
N LEU A 467 5.17 -17.33 30.80
CA LEU A 467 4.24 -18.38 31.21
C LEU A 467 4.70 -19.76 30.72
N ASN A 468 4.69 -20.74 31.63
CA ASN A 468 4.79 -22.14 31.30
C ASN A 468 3.39 -22.82 31.22
N PRO A 469 3.27 -24.09 30.81
CA PRO A 469 1.97 -24.76 30.71
C PRO A 469 1.20 -24.82 32.03
N ASP A 470 1.86 -25.05 33.16
CA ASP A 470 1.22 -25.16 34.46
C ASP A 470 0.65 -23.80 34.90
N ASP A 471 1.42 -22.71 34.70
CA ASP A 471 0.95 -21.35 34.96
C ASP A 471 -0.36 -21.07 34.19
N VAL A 472 -0.42 -21.41 32.89
CA VAL A 472 -1.61 -21.16 32.05
C VAL A 472 -2.83 -21.94 32.57
N LEU A 473 -2.65 -23.20 32.98
CA LEU A 473 -3.72 -24.03 33.49
C LEU A 473 -4.27 -23.54 34.84
N GLU A 474 -3.45 -22.90 35.67
CA GLU A 474 -3.84 -22.36 36.98
C GLU A 474 -4.52 -21.00 36.94
N LEU A 475 -4.34 -20.21 35.86
CA LEU A 475 -4.86 -18.83 35.77
C LEU A 475 -6.39 -18.73 35.66
N GLY A 476 -7.08 -19.80 35.26
CA GLY A 476 -8.56 -19.86 35.29
C GLY A 476 -9.26 -19.08 34.20
N PHE A 477 -8.64 -18.85 33.05
CA PHE A 477 -9.26 -18.23 31.88
C PHE A 477 -10.11 -19.23 31.09
N ASP A 478 -11.22 -18.77 30.53
CA ASP A 478 -12.09 -19.59 29.68
C ASP A 478 -11.48 -19.91 28.32
N HIS A 479 -10.69 -18.98 27.76
CA HIS A 479 -10.06 -19.13 26.45
C HIS A 479 -8.60 -18.68 26.50
N VAL A 480 -7.76 -19.39 25.78
CA VAL A 480 -6.32 -19.10 25.68
C VAL A 480 -5.93 -18.99 24.21
N VAL A 481 -5.24 -17.90 23.86
CA VAL A 481 -4.66 -17.71 22.54
C VAL A 481 -3.16 -17.42 22.65
N THR A 482 -2.34 -18.22 21.97
CA THR A 482 -0.90 -17.99 21.87
C THR A 482 -0.57 -17.18 20.61
N ALA A 483 0.19 -16.10 20.79
CA ALA A 483 0.69 -15.19 19.76
C ALA A 483 2.20 -14.96 19.95
N THR A 484 2.93 -16.00 20.30
CA THR A 484 4.32 -16.01 20.78
C THR A 484 5.36 -15.79 19.68
N GLY A 485 4.91 -15.54 18.44
CA GLY A 485 5.78 -15.11 17.35
C GLY A 485 6.65 -16.22 16.74
N SER A 486 7.77 -15.80 16.15
CA SER A 486 8.73 -16.69 15.47
C SER A 486 10.15 -16.18 15.65
N SER A 487 11.15 -17.05 15.42
CA SER A 487 12.57 -16.73 15.55
C SER A 487 13.34 -17.11 14.29
N TRP A 488 14.28 -16.27 13.86
CA TRP A 488 15.21 -16.58 12.78
C TRP A 488 16.08 -17.78 13.15
N GLN A 489 16.22 -18.70 12.22
CA GLN A 489 17.00 -19.91 12.45
C GLN A 489 18.39 -19.81 11.86
N PRO A 490 19.44 -20.26 12.58
CA PRO A 490 20.78 -20.37 12.04
C PRO A 490 20.88 -21.60 11.13
N SER A 491 20.15 -21.57 10.01
CA SER A 491 20.08 -22.69 9.07
C SER A 491 19.97 -22.19 7.64
N ILE A 492 20.52 -22.97 6.72
CA ILE A 492 20.37 -22.76 5.28
C ILE A 492 19.50 -23.89 4.76
N MET A 493 18.29 -23.55 4.37
CA MET A 493 17.35 -24.46 3.71
C MET A 493 16.98 -23.88 2.35
N ASP A 494 17.01 -24.72 1.34
CA ASP A 494 16.66 -24.39 -0.02
C ASP A 494 15.86 -25.56 -0.63
N GLU A 495 14.84 -25.26 -1.38
CA GLU A 495 14.01 -26.27 -2.04
C GLU A 495 14.76 -27.19 -3.01
N LYS A 496 15.96 -26.80 -3.47
CA LYS A 496 16.75 -27.52 -4.47
C LYS A 496 18.02 -28.19 -3.90
N THR A 497 18.35 -27.95 -2.64
CA THR A 497 19.55 -28.51 -2.00
C THR A 497 19.22 -29.23 -0.70
N ALA A 498 20.01 -30.26 -0.36
CA ALA A 498 19.98 -30.83 0.98
C ALA A 498 20.31 -29.73 2.02
N PRO A 499 19.78 -29.81 3.26
CA PRO A 499 20.13 -28.86 4.29
C PRO A 499 21.65 -28.75 4.47
N VAL A 500 22.17 -27.52 4.41
CA VAL A 500 23.60 -27.27 4.64
C VAL A 500 23.87 -27.30 6.13
N ALA A 501 24.87 -28.09 6.54
CA ALA A 501 25.27 -28.13 7.93
C ALA A 501 25.86 -26.78 8.35
N VAL A 502 25.26 -26.16 9.34
CA VAL A 502 25.75 -24.90 9.92
C VAL A 502 26.58 -25.24 11.16
N PRO A 503 27.92 -25.00 11.13
CA PRO A 503 28.77 -25.29 12.28
C PRO A 503 28.45 -24.34 13.43
N LYS A 504 28.50 -24.88 14.67
CA LYS A 504 28.37 -24.08 15.88
C LYS A 504 29.69 -23.33 16.14
N THR A 505 29.75 -22.08 15.71
CA THR A 505 30.91 -21.20 15.87
C THR A 505 30.48 -19.82 16.38
N ASN A 506 31.41 -19.10 17.00
CA ASN A 506 31.17 -17.71 17.46
C ASN A 506 31.23 -16.67 16.34
N SER A 507 31.06 -17.07 15.07
CA SER A 507 31.14 -16.20 13.92
C SER A 507 29.93 -16.36 12.97
N ILE A 508 28.89 -17.10 13.39
CA ILE A 508 27.63 -17.28 12.66
C ILE A 508 26.50 -16.78 13.55
N PHE A 509 25.68 -15.91 13.00
CA PHE A 509 24.66 -15.15 13.71
C PHE A 509 23.34 -15.15 12.95
N THR A 510 22.27 -14.84 13.66
CA THR A 510 20.93 -14.52 13.12
C THR A 510 20.65 -13.00 13.27
N PRO A 511 19.60 -12.45 12.67
CA PRO A 511 19.16 -11.09 12.95
C PRO A 511 18.92 -10.82 14.45
N GLU A 512 18.39 -11.77 15.21
CA GLU A 512 18.21 -11.62 16.66
C GLU A 512 19.54 -11.45 17.41
N ASP A 513 20.59 -12.13 16.99
CA ASP A 513 21.91 -12.00 17.61
C ASP A 513 22.51 -10.62 17.33
N VAL A 514 22.30 -10.09 16.12
CA VAL A 514 22.71 -8.74 15.75
C VAL A 514 21.95 -7.69 16.57
N PHE A 515 20.64 -7.84 16.74
CA PHE A 515 19.85 -6.95 17.61
C PHE A 515 20.27 -7.00 19.09
N LYS A 516 20.79 -8.14 19.54
CA LYS A 516 21.34 -8.29 20.90
C LYS A 516 22.76 -7.74 21.05
N GLY A 517 23.36 -7.21 19.98
CA GLY A 517 24.69 -6.62 19.99
C GLY A 517 25.82 -7.65 19.99
N CYS A 518 25.70 -8.73 19.22
CA CYS A 518 26.77 -9.71 19.05
C CYS A 518 28.06 -9.06 18.51
N GLN A 519 29.22 -9.65 18.82
CA GLN A 519 30.49 -9.10 18.33
C GLN A 519 30.74 -9.58 16.89
N LEU A 520 30.53 -8.67 15.95
CA LEU A 520 30.83 -8.89 14.55
C LEU A 520 32.32 -8.60 14.24
N LYS A 521 32.90 -9.38 13.31
CA LYS A 521 34.23 -9.08 12.74
C LYS A 521 34.16 -7.90 11.78
N SER A 522 35.32 -7.35 11.36
CA SER A 522 35.40 -6.21 10.44
C SER A 522 34.69 -6.44 9.11
N SER A 523 34.71 -7.67 8.59
CA SER A 523 33.96 -8.05 7.40
C SER A 523 32.80 -8.96 7.78
N VAL A 524 31.60 -8.68 7.25
CA VAL A 524 30.38 -9.42 7.52
C VAL A 524 29.78 -9.87 6.19
N MET A 525 29.51 -11.13 6.09
CA MET A 525 28.77 -11.73 5.00
C MET A 525 27.32 -11.98 5.47
N ILE A 526 26.36 -11.61 4.64
CA ILE A 526 24.96 -11.88 4.88
C ILE A 526 24.48 -12.88 3.81
N PHE A 527 23.98 -14.01 4.25
CA PHE A 527 23.23 -14.89 3.35
C PHE A 527 21.76 -14.51 3.44
N ASP A 528 21.22 -13.94 2.35
CA ASP A 528 19.87 -13.46 2.25
C ASP A 528 19.00 -14.44 1.49
N PHE A 529 18.11 -15.11 2.22
CA PHE A 529 17.03 -15.95 1.70
C PHE A 529 15.65 -15.41 2.09
N ASP A 530 15.60 -14.17 2.60
CA ASP A 530 14.34 -13.46 2.83
C ASP A 530 13.88 -12.80 1.55
N TYR A 531 12.69 -13.13 1.10
CA TYR A 531 12.13 -12.57 -0.14
C TYR A 531 11.80 -11.08 -0.04
N TYR A 532 11.71 -10.52 1.19
CA TYR A 532 11.19 -9.19 1.43
C TYR A 532 12.29 -8.22 1.86
N TYR A 533 12.27 -7.68 3.07
CA TYR A 533 13.14 -6.54 3.41
C TYR A 533 14.33 -6.88 4.31
N MET A 534 14.31 -7.99 5.03
CA MET A 534 15.23 -8.20 6.15
C MET A 534 16.70 -8.30 5.73
N GLY A 535 17.00 -9.00 4.64
CA GLY A 535 18.39 -9.16 4.19
C GLY A 535 19.04 -7.82 3.81
N GLY A 536 18.34 -7.01 3.02
CA GLY A 536 18.80 -5.67 2.63
C GLY A 536 18.93 -4.71 3.81
N LEU A 537 17.93 -4.69 4.70
CA LEU A 537 17.96 -3.83 5.91
C LEU A 537 19.06 -4.22 6.88
N MET A 538 19.28 -5.52 7.08
CA MET A 538 20.36 -6.00 7.93
C MET A 538 21.73 -5.60 7.38
N ALA A 539 21.87 -5.61 6.04
CA ALA A 539 23.10 -5.17 5.38
C ALA A 539 23.36 -3.67 5.58
N GLU A 540 22.33 -2.83 5.40
CA GLU A 540 22.43 -1.40 5.67
C GLU A 540 22.78 -1.12 7.12
N TYR A 541 22.08 -1.76 8.06
CA TYR A 541 22.29 -1.60 9.49
C TYR A 541 23.72 -1.97 9.93
N ILE A 542 24.22 -3.11 9.47
CA ILE A 542 25.59 -3.57 9.79
C ILE A 542 26.63 -2.66 9.13
N LYS A 543 26.37 -2.16 7.93
CA LYS A 543 27.24 -1.17 7.26
C LYS A 543 27.31 0.13 8.06
N ASP A 544 26.18 0.62 8.59
CA ASP A 544 26.12 1.81 9.42
C ASP A 544 26.84 1.64 10.77
N LEU A 545 27.01 0.41 11.25
CA LEU A 545 27.87 0.08 12.39
C LEU A 545 29.36 0.11 12.03
N GLY A 546 29.75 0.36 10.78
CA GLY A 546 31.13 0.51 10.33
C GLY A 546 31.79 -0.77 9.80
N HIS A 547 31.04 -1.81 9.52
CA HIS A 547 31.54 -3.06 8.96
C HIS A 547 31.58 -3.06 7.43
N GLU A 548 32.48 -3.87 6.87
CA GLU A 548 32.45 -4.22 5.44
C GLU A 548 31.39 -5.30 5.20
N VAL A 549 30.45 -5.05 4.28
CA VAL A 549 29.29 -5.94 4.08
C VAL A 549 29.27 -6.53 2.68
N THR A 550 29.04 -7.85 2.60
CA THR A 550 28.75 -8.57 1.36
C THR A 550 27.45 -9.36 1.54
N ILE A 551 26.48 -9.14 0.66
CA ILE A 551 25.26 -9.95 0.56
C ILE A 551 25.48 -11.06 -0.45
N ILE A 552 25.09 -12.28 -0.10
CA ILE A 552 24.96 -13.41 -1.03
C ILE A 552 23.49 -13.82 -1.00
N THR A 553 22.89 -13.93 -2.17
CA THR A 553 21.50 -14.38 -2.31
C THR A 553 21.33 -15.36 -3.47
N PRO A 554 20.49 -16.38 -3.35
CA PRO A 554 20.15 -17.27 -4.45
C PRO A 554 19.26 -16.61 -5.52
N PHE A 555 18.71 -15.43 -5.23
CA PHE A 555 17.82 -14.71 -6.15
C PHE A 555 18.61 -13.85 -7.16
N GLU A 556 17.94 -13.43 -8.24
CA GLU A 556 18.47 -12.48 -9.21
C GLU A 556 18.73 -11.08 -8.62
N LYS A 557 18.08 -10.75 -7.53
CA LYS A 557 18.17 -9.47 -6.82
C LYS A 557 17.90 -9.63 -5.32
N VAL A 558 18.36 -8.68 -4.53
CA VAL A 558 18.03 -8.60 -3.11
C VAL A 558 16.56 -8.20 -2.96
N SER A 559 15.86 -8.78 -1.98
CA SER A 559 14.46 -8.48 -1.70
C SER A 559 13.52 -8.63 -2.91
N PRO A 560 13.49 -9.77 -3.62
CA PRO A 560 12.80 -9.89 -4.90
C PRO A 560 11.29 -9.63 -4.80
N TRP A 561 10.64 -9.94 -3.66
CA TRP A 561 9.23 -9.66 -3.45
C TRP A 561 8.90 -8.15 -3.44
N SER A 562 9.89 -7.31 -3.13
CA SER A 562 9.74 -5.84 -3.13
C SER A 562 9.47 -5.23 -4.52
N PHE A 563 9.53 -6.05 -5.57
CA PHE A 563 8.95 -5.70 -6.87
C PHE A 563 7.46 -5.35 -6.74
N ASN A 564 6.72 -6.11 -5.94
CA ASN A 564 5.28 -5.87 -5.71
C ASN A 564 5.00 -4.58 -4.91
N SER A 565 5.94 -4.16 -4.05
CA SER A 565 5.82 -2.91 -3.27
C SER A 565 6.47 -1.70 -3.94
N ASN A 566 6.98 -1.85 -5.17
CA ASN A 566 7.65 -0.82 -5.98
C ASN A 566 8.96 -0.29 -5.34
N GLU A 567 9.71 -1.14 -4.60
CA GLU A 567 10.89 -0.70 -3.85
C GLU A 567 12.23 -1.21 -4.43
N VAL A 568 12.21 -2.13 -5.39
CA VAL A 568 13.42 -2.84 -5.87
C VAL A 568 14.52 -1.88 -6.34
N GLU A 569 14.17 -0.86 -7.13
CA GLU A 569 15.16 0.09 -7.66
C GLU A 569 15.77 0.96 -6.54
N GLU A 570 14.96 1.39 -5.58
CA GLU A 570 15.43 2.18 -4.44
C GLU A 570 16.31 1.33 -3.49
N ILE A 571 15.96 0.05 -3.28
CA ILE A 571 16.80 -0.88 -2.51
C ILE A 571 18.16 -1.04 -3.20
N LYS A 572 18.16 -1.29 -4.51
CA LYS A 572 19.39 -1.44 -5.28
C LYS A 572 20.25 -0.17 -5.23
N LEU A 573 19.64 1.00 -5.42
CA LEU A 573 20.33 2.28 -5.34
C LEU A 573 20.99 2.46 -3.96
N ARG A 574 20.26 2.23 -2.87
CA ARG A 574 20.76 2.39 -1.51
C ARG A 574 21.92 1.44 -1.17
N LEU A 575 21.84 0.18 -1.64
CA LEU A 575 22.94 -0.77 -1.47
C LEU A 575 24.22 -0.33 -2.21
N LEU A 576 24.05 0.22 -3.43
CA LEU A 576 25.17 0.77 -4.22
C LEU A 576 25.77 2.02 -3.57
N GLU A 577 24.95 2.99 -3.11
CA GLU A 577 25.39 4.20 -2.44
C GLU A 577 26.16 3.91 -1.15
N LYS A 578 25.84 2.83 -0.46
CA LYS A 578 26.53 2.37 0.75
C LYS A 578 27.74 1.47 0.47
N ASP A 579 28.16 1.27 -0.79
CA ASP A 579 29.24 0.34 -1.18
C ASP A 579 29.05 -1.06 -0.58
N ILE A 580 27.83 -1.58 -0.58
CA ILE A 580 27.52 -2.95 -0.16
C ILE A 580 27.68 -3.86 -1.38
N LYS A 581 28.59 -4.83 -1.28
CA LYS A 581 28.80 -5.81 -2.33
C LYS A 581 27.65 -6.81 -2.37
N VAL A 582 27.07 -7.03 -3.57
CA VAL A 582 25.99 -7.98 -3.78
C VAL A 582 26.43 -9.09 -4.74
N ILE A 583 26.20 -10.35 -4.34
CA ILE A 583 26.47 -11.56 -5.11
C ILE A 583 25.12 -12.30 -5.27
N THR A 584 24.51 -12.15 -6.43
CA THR A 584 23.21 -12.76 -6.77
C THR A 584 23.37 -14.16 -7.38
N GLU A 585 22.27 -14.92 -7.46
CA GLU A 585 22.20 -16.26 -8.07
C GLU A 585 23.20 -17.28 -7.51
N HIS A 586 23.62 -17.10 -6.25
CA HIS A 586 24.54 -17.99 -5.58
C HIS A 586 23.94 -18.58 -4.31
N ARG A 587 24.12 -19.88 -4.12
CA ARG A 587 23.76 -20.63 -2.91
C ARG A 587 24.98 -20.98 -2.12
N ILE A 588 24.90 -20.93 -0.81
CA ILE A 588 25.90 -21.52 0.06
C ILE A 588 25.65 -23.02 0.09
N ILE A 589 26.68 -23.81 -0.28
CA ILE A 589 26.67 -25.28 -0.25
C ILE A 589 27.53 -25.87 0.85
N GLU A 590 28.49 -25.10 1.38
CA GLU A 590 29.35 -25.50 2.50
C GLU A 590 29.77 -24.25 3.28
N ILE A 591 29.88 -24.40 4.60
CA ILE A 591 30.39 -23.36 5.51
C ILE A 591 31.61 -23.87 6.23
N GLU A 592 32.73 -23.19 6.02
CA GLU A 592 33.97 -23.40 6.72
C GLU A 592 34.22 -22.31 7.79
N GLU A 593 35.29 -22.43 8.56
CA GLU A 593 35.61 -21.47 9.62
C GLU A 593 35.84 -20.04 9.12
N SER A 594 36.53 -19.88 7.98
CA SER A 594 36.94 -18.60 7.41
C SER A 594 36.39 -18.33 5.99
N SER A 595 35.65 -19.28 5.44
CA SER A 595 35.08 -19.17 4.08
C SER A 595 33.69 -19.81 3.98
N VAL A 596 33.02 -19.50 2.90
CA VAL A 596 31.83 -20.23 2.42
C VAL A 596 32.08 -20.69 1.00
N ARG A 597 31.68 -21.94 0.69
CA ARG A 597 31.62 -22.40 -0.70
C ARG A 597 30.24 -22.10 -1.26
N VAL A 598 30.21 -21.36 -2.34
CA VAL A 598 28.99 -21.00 -3.06
C VAL A 598 28.90 -21.67 -4.41
N ASN A 599 27.69 -21.96 -4.85
CA ASN A 599 27.39 -22.51 -6.16
C ASN A 599 26.50 -21.54 -6.94
N HIS A 600 26.95 -21.14 -8.13
CA HIS A 600 26.13 -20.32 -9.02
C HIS A 600 25.02 -21.17 -9.65
N GLN A 601 23.77 -20.76 -9.51
CA GLN A 601 22.60 -21.58 -9.82
C GLN A 601 22.45 -22.01 -11.28
N ILE A 602 22.91 -21.16 -12.20
CA ILE A 602 22.78 -21.43 -13.65
C ILE A 602 23.97 -22.22 -14.17
N THR A 603 25.19 -21.82 -13.81
CA THR A 603 26.42 -22.42 -14.36
C THR A 603 26.95 -23.60 -13.56
N ASN A 604 26.44 -23.81 -12.34
CA ASN A 604 26.94 -24.77 -11.35
C ASN A 604 28.43 -24.58 -10.99
N LYS A 605 29.00 -23.40 -11.29
CA LYS A 605 30.37 -23.08 -10.91
C LYS A 605 30.46 -22.87 -9.40
N GLN A 606 31.38 -23.58 -8.76
CA GLN A 606 31.67 -23.42 -7.34
C GLN A 606 32.81 -22.42 -7.11
N THR A 607 32.70 -21.64 -6.05
CA THR A 607 33.72 -20.64 -5.67
C THR A 607 33.76 -20.54 -4.15
N ASP A 608 34.98 -20.50 -3.59
CA ASP A 608 35.17 -20.23 -2.17
C ASP A 608 35.29 -18.72 -1.94
N ILE A 609 34.55 -18.19 -0.99
CA ILE A 609 34.54 -16.78 -0.62
C ILE A 609 34.91 -16.64 0.85
N ASN A 610 35.97 -15.88 1.12
CA ASN A 610 36.40 -15.61 2.48
C ASN A 610 35.35 -14.80 3.24
N ARG A 611 35.15 -15.13 4.52
CA ARG A 611 34.24 -14.42 5.42
C ARG A 611 34.88 -14.10 6.78
N GLY A 612 34.44 -13.02 7.39
CA GLY A 612 34.65 -12.75 8.81
C GLY A 612 33.49 -13.34 9.65
N SER A 613 32.45 -12.56 9.85
CA SER A 613 31.17 -13.04 10.40
C SER A 613 30.21 -13.45 9.29
N LEU A 614 29.29 -14.37 9.58
CA LEU A 614 28.19 -14.77 8.69
C LEU A 614 26.87 -14.51 9.40
N VAL A 615 26.00 -13.71 8.81
CA VAL A 615 24.62 -13.50 9.28
C VAL A 615 23.68 -14.25 8.36
N LEU A 616 22.89 -15.16 8.93
CA LEU A 616 21.92 -15.97 8.20
C LEU A 616 20.53 -15.35 8.31
N VAL A 617 20.07 -14.76 7.22
CA VAL A 617 18.70 -14.26 7.04
C VAL A 617 17.94 -15.29 6.21
N GLY A 618 17.65 -16.42 6.84
CA GLY A 618 17.08 -17.59 6.17
C GLY A 618 15.57 -17.70 6.38
N HIS A 619 15.15 -18.65 7.18
CA HIS A 619 13.74 -18.83 7.52
C HIS A 619 13.49 -18.57 9.01
N ARG A 620 12.23 -18.35 9.33
CA ARG A 620 11.76 -18.21 10.73
C ARG A 620 11.01 -19.46 11.15
N LYS A 621 11.26 -19.91 12.37
CA LYS A 621 10.54 -21.01 13.00
C LYS A 621 9.51 -20.46 13.98
N GLN A 622 8.35 -21.08 14.03
CA GLN A 622 7.29 -20.79 14.98
C GLN A 622 7.78 -21.00 16.43
N ASN A 623 7.42 -20.07 17.32
CA ASN A 623 7.61 -20.23 18.77
C ASN A 623 6.34 -20.89 19.36
N ASP A 624 6.04 -22.12 18.96
CA ASP A 624 4.80 -22.84 19.25
C ASP A 624 4.92 -23.89 20.37
N SER A 625 6.03 -23.91 21.09
CA SER A 625 6.30 -24.94 22.12
C SER A 625 5.26 -24.93 23.25
N LEU A 626 4.86 -23.76 23.73
CA LEU A 626 3.83 -23.61 24.76
C LEU A 626 2.47 -24.13 24.26
N TYR A 627 2.07 -23.72 23.06
CA TYR A 627 0.84 -24.19 22.42
C TYR A 627 0.81 -25.71 22.29
N ASN A 628 1.89 -26.30 21.77
CA ASN A 628 1.99 -27.74 21.57
C ASN A 628 1.99 -28.51 22.91
N ALA A 629 2.64 -28.00 23.95
CA ALA A 629 2.64 -28.60 25.28
C ALA A 629 1.21 -28.59 25.87
N LEU A 630 0.50 -27.47 25.82
CA LEU A 630 -0.90 -27.38 26.27
C LEU A 630 -1.82 -28.28 25.44
N LYS A 631 -1.70 -28.23 24.11
CA LYS A 631 -2.53 -29.03 23.19
C LYS A 631 -2.35 -30.53 23.39
N SER A 632 -1.17 -30.98 23.76
CA SER A 632 -0.90 -32.41 24.02
C SER A 632 -1.54 -32.94 25.32
N ASN A 633 -1.98 -32.04 26.22
CA ASN A 633 -2.59 -32.40 27.50
C ASN A 633 -4.07 -31.99 27.56
N GLN A 634 -4.90 -32.64 26.74
CA GLN A 634 -6.34 -32.34 26.63
C GLN A 634 -7.13 -32.55 27.95
N GLU A 635 -6.69 -33.46 28.79
CA GLU A 635 -7.30 -33.74 30.09
C GLU A 635 -7.07 -32.56 31.05
N ALA A 636 -5.85 -32.05 31.15
CA ALA A 636 -5.53 -30.88 31.95
C ALA A 636 -6.25 -29.60 31.45
N LEU A 637 -6.34 -29.39 30.14
CA LEU A 637 -7.12 -28.27 29.58
C LEU A 637 -8.60 -28.32 30.00
N LYS A 638 -9.21 -29.53 29.97
CA LYS A 638 -10.59 -29.72 30.37
C LYS A 638 -10.76 -29.52 31.88
N GLU A 639 -9.83 -30.04 32.70
CA GLU A 639 -9.87 -29.89 34.16
C GLU A 639 -9.69 -28.45 34.60
N SER A 640 -8.85 -27.69 33.91
CA SER A 640 -8.65 -26.26 34.18
C SER A 640 -9.81 -25.36 33.72
N GLY A 641 -10.80 -25.91 32.99
CA GLY A 641 -11.94 -25.16 32.48
C GLY A 641 -11.69 -24.38 31.19
N ILE A 642 -10.52 -24.54 30.55
CA ILE A 642 -10.20 -23.88 29.29
C ILE A 642 -11.05 -24.48 28.14
N LYS A 643 -11.92 -23.64 27.57
CA LYS A 643 -12.89 -24.01 26.52
C LYS A 643 -12.23 -24.09 25.15
N THR A 644 -11.33 -23.16 24.85
CA THR A 644 -10.56 -23.16 23.58
C THR A 644 -9.12 -22.77 23.77
N LEU A 645 -8.24 -23.41 22.99
CA LEU A 645 -6.84 -23.07 22.86
C LEU A 645 -6.54 -22.84 21.39
N GLN A 646 -6.10 -21.65 21.00
CA GLN A 646 -5.75 -21.33 19.61
C GLN A 646 -4.33 -20.75 19.51
N ASN A 647 -3.74 -20.85 18.31
CA ASN A 647 -2.43 -20.31 17.99
C ASN A 647 -2.55 -19.39 16.78
N ILE A 648 -2.08 -18.14 16.90
CA ILE A 648 -2.28 -17.10 15.86
C ILE A 648 -0.98 -16.36 15.49
N GLY A 649 -1.01 -15.69 14.34
CA GLY A 649 0.15 -14.93 13.87
C GLY A 649 1.35 -15.79 13.55
N ASP A 650 2.56 -15.27 13.79
CA ASP A 650 3.82 -15.93 13.43
C ASP A 650 4.08 -17.23 14.21
N SER A 651 3.49 -17.41 15.38
CA SER A 651 3.57 -18.66 16.13
C SER A 651 2.77 -19.81 15.48
N ASN A 652 1.79 -19.45 14.63
CA ASN A 652 1.09 -20.41 13.77
C ASN A 652 1.77 -20.53 12.39
N ALA A 653 2.02 -19.38 11.72
CA ALA A 653 2.67 -19.33 10.42
C ALA A 653 3.44 -18.02 10.26
N PRO A 654 4.80 -18.03 10.23
CA PRO A 654 5.59 -16.82 10.05
C PRO A 654 5.24 -16.08 8.74
N GLY A 655 4.95 -14.79 8.84
CA GLY A 655 4.54 -13.96 7.71
C GLY A 655 4.97 -12.48 7.84
N ALA A 656 4.52 -11.63 6.93
CA ALA A 656 4.68 -10.19 7.07
C ALA A 656 3.74 -9.64 8.16
N VAL A 657 4.01 -8.42 8.63
CA VAL A 657 3.24 -7.78 9.72
C VAL A 657 1.74 -7.72 9.42
N VAL A 658 1.36 -7.53 8.16
CA VAL A 658 -0.05 -7.52 7.73
C VAL A 658 -0.77 -8.83 8.08
N HIS A 659 -0.10 -9.97 7.95
CA HIS A 659 -0.68 -11.29 8.27
C HIS A 659 -0.86 -11.45 9.78
N ALA A 660 0.11 -10.98 10.57
CA ALA A 660 0.02 -11.02 12.03
C ALA A 660 -1.16 -10.18 12.56
N VAL A 661 -1.29 -8.94 12.08
CA VAL A 661 -2.42 -8.06 12.44
C VAL A 661 -3.75 -8.67 12.01
N TYR A 662 -3.83 -9.16 10.76
CA TYR A 662 -5.04 -9.80 10.26
C TYR A 662 -5.44 -11.03 11.07
N ALA A 663 -4.47 -11.88 11.47
CA ALA A 663 -4.73 -13.07 12.27
C ALA A 663 -5.35 -12.72 13.64
N GLY A 664 -4.84 -11.67 14.31
CA GLY A 664 -5.42 -11.18 15.57
C GLY A 664 -6.85 -10.65 15.40
N HIS A 665 -7.07 -9.88 14.34
CA HIS A 665 -8.40 -9.34 14.03
C HIS A 665 -9.42 -10.42 13.66
N LEU A 666 -8.98 -11.39 12.84
CA LEU A 666 -9.80 -12.55 12.44
C LEU A 666 -10.20 -13.35 13.68
N TYR A 667 -9.23 -13.71 14.54
CA TYR A 667 -9.50 -14.42 15.79
C TYR A 667 -10.57 -13.71 16.62
N ALA A 668 -10.42 -12.41 16.84
CA ALA A 668 -11.36 -11.64 17.62
C ALA A 668 -12.76 -11.56 17.00
N ASN A 669 -12.89 -11.45 15.68
CA ASN A 669 -14.18 -11.33 15.00
C ASN A 669 -14.92 -12.68 14.88
N THR A 670 -14.20 -13.80 14.90
CA THR A 670 -14.77 -15.16 14.80
C THR A 670 -14.84 -15.89 16.14
N PHE A 671 -14.45 -15.22 17.23
CA PHE A 671 -14.27 -15.78 18.56
C PHE A 671 -15.51 -16.51 19.13
N ASP A 672 -16.73 -16.05 18.82
CA ASP A 672 -17.99 -16.62 19.34
C ASP A 672 -18.69 -17.55 18.33
N GLN A 673 -18.08 -17.86 17.24
CA GLN A 673 -18.69 -18.69 16.23
C GLN A 673 -18.48 -20.16 16.60
N GLU A 674 -19.58 -20.95 16.60
CA GLU A 674 -19.57 -22.36 16.99
C GLU A 674 -18.90 -23.26 15.94
N ASP A 675 -18.77 -22.77 14.70
CA ASP A 675 -18.23 -23.54 13.58
C ASP A 675 -16.75 -23.19 13.30
N ASP A 676 -15.99 -24.20 12.93
CA ASP A 676 -14.64 -24.05 12.37
C ASP A 676 -14.69 -23.04 11.22
N ILE A 677 -13.71 -22.11 11.12
CA ILE A 677 -13.67 -21.10 10.08
C ILE A 677 -13.67 -21.78 8.71
N SER A 678 -14.86 -22.07 8.23
CA SER A 678 -15.05 -22.70 6.93
C SER A 678 -14.93 -21.65 5.80
N SER A 679 -14.75 -22.11 4.58
CA SER A 679 -14.74 -21.26 3.39
C SER A 679 -16.06 -20.49 3.18
N GLU A 680 -17.11 -20.81 3.94
CA GLU A 680 -18.45 -20.20 3.86
C GLU A 680 -18.58 -18.89 4.65
N ASP A 681 -17.61 -18.55 5.53
CA ASP A 681 -17.67 -17.36 6.38
C ASP A 681 -17.41 -16.03 5.65
N PHE A 682 -17.20 -16.05 4.36
CA PHE A 682 -17.06 -14.84 3.55
C PHE A 682 -17.76 -14.96 2.20
N LYS A 683 -18.30 -13.84 1.73
CA LYS A 683 -18.96 -13.76 0.43
C LYS A 683 -17.93 -13.75 -0.71
N LEU A 684 -18.22 -14.47 -1.78
CA LEU A 684 -17.51 -14.37 -3.05
C LEU A 684 -18.37 -13.56 -4.03
N GLU A 685 -17.76 -12.54 -4.61
CA GLU A 685 -18.42 -11.73 -5.64
C GLU A 685 -18.12 -12.34 -7.00
N TYR A 686 -19.17 -12.76 -7.70
CA TYR A 686 -19.07 -13.32 -9.05
C TYR A 686 -19.57 -12.31 -10.08
N PRO A 687 -18.96 -12.24 -11.27
CA PRO A 687 -19.50 -11.46 -12.37
C PRO A 687 -20.92 -11.88 -12.69
N VAL A 688 -21.81 -10.90 -12.84
CA VAL A 688 -23.18 -11.18 -13.28
C VAL A 688 -23.11 -11.70 -14.72
N ILE A 689 -23.53 -12.93 -14.96
CA ILE A 689 -23.69 -13.47 -16.31
C ILE A 689 -24.90 -12.78 -16.93
N GLN A 690 -24.66 -11.92 -17.91
CA GLN A 690 -25.69 -11.17 -18.67
C GLN A 690 -26.07 -11.92 -19.94
#